data_7b7413b0191cdacdf39729e01b9e5250
#
_entry.id   7b7413b0191cdacdf39729e01b9e5250
#
_cell.length_a   1.000
_cell.length_b   1.000
_cell.length_c   1.000
_cell.angle_alpha   90.00
_cell.angle_beta   90.00
_cell.angle_gamma   90.00
#
_symmetry.space_group_name_H-M   'P 1'
#
loop_
_entity.id
_entity.type
_entity.pdbx_description
1 polymer ?
#
loop_
_entity_poly.entity_id
_entity_poly.type
_entity_poly.pdbx_seq_one_letter_code
_entity_poly.pdbx_strand_id
1 'polypeptide(L)'
;MKFIVKHEINGRLRIHVVQKRMTYTEADTLSWFLSNQKNVTDVKVYERTADAVICYVGDKEEVLNLLKQFSYENAILPEHVAAGSGRELNAVYQEKLVMKTVLHYGSKLFLPMPIRAVITSVKSVKYIWHGIRCLMHGKIEVPVLDATAISVSVFRRDYATAGSVMFLLGIGEIIEEWTHKKSVGDLARSMSLNVNKVWLKRNEQEILVKSSDIEPGDHVVIRMGNVIPFDGEVVTGEGMVNQASLTGESLPVRRSVGQSVFAGTVLEEGEIEVLVKAVSGSTRFEKIVTMIEDSEKLKSSVEGKAEHLADRLVPYTLLGTGAVWLLTRNITKTLSVLMVDFSCALKLAMPITVLSAIREAGENNITVKGGKFLEAVADADTIVFDKTGTLTKATPTVKEIVAFSEYSENDLLCIAACLEEHFPHSMAKAVVDAAKERHLSHEEMHSKVEYVVAHGISSSIDDKKVLIGSSHFIFEDEGCTIPSEYQDRYDSLKPEYSHLYLAIEKQLVAVICIEDPLREEATEMVRNLKKAGIRKVVMMTGDSERTAAAIAKRVGVDEYYAEVLPEDKANFVEKEKAEGRKVIMIGDGINDSPALSAADAGIAISDGAEIAREIADITITADDLREVVTLKLLANAMMKRIHKNYRNIVGINSGLILLGVTGIVQPTVSALLHNASTLMISLGSMKNLLDENKRTELE
;
A
#
# COMPACT_ATOMS: atom_id res chain seq x y z
N MET A 1 12.00 10.39 35.47
CA MET A 1 13.05 9.35 35.41
C MET A 1 14.36 9.85 36.05
N LYS A 2 15.16 8.99 36.71
CA LYS A 2 16.51 9.34 37.24
C LYS A 2 17.58 8.98 36.20
N PHE A 3 18.42 9.94 35.81
CA PHE A 3 19.46 9.76 34.83
C PHE A 3 20.71 10.61 35.14
N ILE A 4 21.83 10.27 34.50
CA ILE A 4 23.10 10.99 34.58
C ILE A 4 23.54 11.32 33.15
N VAL A 5 23.93 12.55 32.88
CA VAL A 5 24.52 12.96 31.61
C VAL A 5 25.96 12.45 31.54
N LYS A 6 26.25 11.52 30.61
CA LYS A 6 27.58 10.94 30.38
C LYS A 6 28.44 11.75 29.43
N HIS A 7 27.82 12.31 28.39
CA HIS A 7 28.52 13.05 27.36
C HIS A 7 27.58 14.05 26.71
N GLU A 8 28.11 15.19 26.36
CA GLU A 8 27.35 16.29 25.75
C GLU A 8 28.20 16.97 24.67
N ILE A 9 27.58 17.20 23.52
CA ILE A 9 28.06 18.10 22.46
C ILE A 9 26.85 18.86 21.91
N ASN A 10 27.07 19.97 21.22
CA ASN A 10 25.98 20.78 20.71
C ASN A 10 25.06 19.93 19.77
N GLY A 11 23.75 19.91 20.07
CA GLY A 11 22.75 19.13 19.34
C GLY A 11 22.74 17.62 19.65
N ARG A 12 23.59 17.10 20.57
CA ARG A 12 23.62 15.67 20.93
C ARG A 12 23.94 15.44 22.39
N LEU A 13 23.10 14.67 23.05
CA LEU A 13 23.18 14.32 24.47
C LEU A 13 23.26 12.81 24.65
N ARG A 14 24.22 12.32 25.46
CA ARG A 14 24.23 10.93 25.93
C ARG A 14 23.95 10.88 27.41
N ILE A 15 22.88 10.18 27.77
CA ILE A 15 22.45 9.97 29.15
C ILE A 15 22.59 8.51 29.55
N HIS A 16 22.75 8.28 30.85
CA HIS A 16 22.66 6.96 31.46
C HIS A 16 21.48 6.96 32.42
N VAL A 17 20.51 6.09 32.20
CA VAL A 17 19.40 5.88 33.15
C VAL A 17 19.92 5.10 34.35
N VAL A 18 19.58 5.54 35.58
CA VAL A 18 20.13 4.95 36.83
C VAL A 18 19.47 3.59 37.08
N GLN A 19 19.86 2.60 36.25
CA GLN A 19 19.49 1.19 36.40
C GLN A 19 20.57 0.32 35.74
N LYS A 20 20.69 -0.94 36.15
CA LYS A 20 21.74 -1.82 35.63
C LYS A 20 21.51 -2.21 34.17
N ARG A 21 20.27 -2.37 33.79
CA ARG A 21 19.83 -2.80 32.42
C ARG A 21 18.38 -2.38 32.24
N MET A 22 18.00 -2.02 31.03
CA MET A 22 16.60 -1.83 30.61
C MET A 22 16.03 -3.14 30.06
N THR A 23 14.74 -3.36 30.27
CA THR A 23 13.98 -4.34 29.49
C THR A 23 13.83 -3.82 28.06
N TYR A 24 13.48 -4.70 27.12
CA TYR A 24 13.22 -4.27 25.74
C TYR A 24 12.04 -3.28 25.67
N THR A 25 10.98 -3.56 26.43
CA THR A 25 9.81 -2.66 26.54
C THR A 25 10.18 -1.29 27.10
N GLU A 26 10.97 -1.22 28.18
CA GLU A 26 11.44 0.07 28.73
C GLU A 26 12.28 0.85 27.72
N ALA A 27 13.17 0.17 26.98
CA ALA A 27 14.01 0.81 25.98
C ALA A 27 13.18 1.33 24.81
N ASP A 28 12.15 0.59 24.38
CA ASP A 28 11.24 0.99 23.31
C ASP A 28 10.31 2.12 23.77
N THR A 29 9.79 2.07 25.00
CA THR A 29 8.98 3.15 25.59
C THR A 29 9.76 4.45 25.65
N LEU A 30 11.01 4.41 26.12
CA LEU A 30 11.86 5.59 26.19
C LEU A 30 12.21 6.12 24.79
N SER A 31 12.52 5.22 23.85
CA SER A 31 12.81 5.57 22.46
C SER A 31 11.60 6.24 21.80
N TRP A 32 10.42 5.64 21.92
CA TRP A 32 9.17 6.16 21.36
C TRP A 32 8.79 7.52 21.96
N PHE A 33 8.84 7.64 23.30
CA PHE A 33 8.52 8.89 23.97
C PHE A 33 9.40 10.04 23.46
N LEU A 34 10.71 9.81 23.36
CA LEU A 34 11.65 10.84 22.91
C LEU A 34 11.52 11.17 21.42
N SER A 35 11.32 10.16 20.57
CA SER A 35 11.17 10.37 19.11
C SER A 35 9.92 11.16 18.73
N ASN A 36 8.89 11.18 19.61
CA ASN A 36 7.66 11.95 19.40
C ASN A 36 7.74 13.40 19.92
N GLN A 37 8.90 13.85 20.39
CA GLN A 37 9.08 15.24 20.83
C GLN A 37 9.54 16.13 19.67
N LYS A 38 8.92 17.32 19.53
CA LYS A 38 9.18 18.25 18.41
C LYS A 38 10.65 18.66 18.28
N ASN A 39 11.38 18.69 19.38
CA ASN A 39 12.76 19.17 19.45
C ASN A 39 13.79 18.03 19.33
N VAL A 40 13.36 16.77 19.13
CA VAL A 40 14.24 15.61 19.05
C VAL A 40 14.27 15.09 17.60
N THR A 41 15.46 14.97 17.04
CA THR A 41 15.65 14.55 15.62
C THR A 41 16.03 13.08 15.47
N ASP A 42 16.79 12.50 16.43
CA ASP A 42 17.15 11.09 16.44
C ASP A 42 17.36 10.57 17.86
N VAL A 43 16.99 9.33 18.11
CA VAL A 43 17.15 8.69 19.44
C VAL A 43 17.65 7.26 19.27
N LYS A 44 18.72 6.94 19.99
CA LYS A 44 19.25 5.57 20.10
C LYS A 44 19.36 5.16 21.56
N VAL A 45 18.53 4.22 21.98
CA VAL A 45 18.53 3.66 23.34
C VAL A 45 19.25 2.31 23.33
N TYR A 46 20.17 2.12 24.28
CA TYR A 46 20.98 0.92 24.47
C TYR A 46 20.55 0.21 25.75
N GLU A 47 19.71 -0.81 25.62
CA GLU A 47 19.10 -1.54 26.74
C GLU A 47 20.12 -2.21 27.67
N ARG A 48 21.22 -2.72 27.12
CA ARG A 48 22.26 -3.43 27.89
C ARG A 48 23.05 -2.52 28.84
N THR A 49 23.29 -1.29 28.41
CA THR A 49 24.07 -0.31 29.17
C THR A 49 23.19 0.74 29.85
N ALA A 50 21.87 0.68 29.64
CA ALA A 50 20.90 1.67 30.06
C ALA A 50 21.27 3.10 29.64
N ASP A 51 21.91 3.27 28.47
CA ASP A 51 22.28 4.56 27.91
C ASP A 51 21.29 4.96 26.81
N ALA A 52 21.03 6.26 26.67
CA ALA A 52 20.34 6.81 25.50
C ALA A 52 21.17 7.94 24.88
N VAL A 53 21.24 7.95 23.55
CA VAL A 53 21.81 9.03 22.75
C VAL A 53 20.67 9.74 22.08
N ILE A 54 20.57 11.06 22.31
CA ILE A 54 19.48 11.91 21.86
C ILE A 54 20.09 13.02 21.03
N CYS A 55 19.68 13.13 19.78
CA CYS A 55 19.98 14.26 18.90
C CYS A 55 18.80 15.23 18.95
N TYR A 56 19.07 16.52 19.11
CA TYR A 56 18.04 17.54 19.32
C TYR A 56 18.38 18.84 18.62
N VAL A 57 17.35 19.66 18.35
CA VAL A 57 17.44 21.01 17.84
C VAL A 57 16.79 21.96 18.84
N GLY A 58 17.46 23.09 19.15
CA GLY A 58 16.97 24.05 20.13
C GLY A 58 17.63 23.92 21.51
N ASP A 59 16.88 24.21 22.59
CA ASP A 59 17.44 24.28 23.95
C ASP A 59 17.56 22.91 24.60
N LYS A 60 18.76 22.62 25.11
CA LYS A 60 19.07 21.42 25.91
C LYS A 60 18.20 21.29 27.16
N GLU A 61 17.93 22.41 27.85
CA GLU A 61 17.16 22.37 29.08
C GLU A 61 15.74 21.84 28.88
N GLU A 62 15.14 22.04 27.72
CA GLU A 62 13.83 21.45 27.36
C GLU A 62 13.92 19.94 27.36
N VAL A 63 14.94 19.37 26.69
CA VAL A 63 15.14 17.91 26.61
C VAL A 63 15.40 17.32 28.02
N LEU A 64 16.20 17.98 28.83
CA LEU A 64 16.44 17.54 30.20
C LEU A 64 15.18 17.59 31.07
N ASN A 65 14.33 18.59 30.91
CA ASN A 65 13.07 18.71 31.62
C ASN A 65 12.06 17.62 31.20
N LEU A 66 11.98 17.31 29.89
CA LEU A 66 11.18 16.18 29.36
C LEU A 66 11.63 14.85 29.99
N LEU A 67 12.95 14.60 30.07
CA LEU A 67 13.50 13.40 30.70
C LEU A 67 13.21 13.32 32.20
N LYS A 68 13.22 14.45 32.96
CA LYS A 68 12.86 14.49 34.36
C LYS A 68 11.39 14.14 34.60
N GLN A 69 10.48 14.60 33.73
CA GLN A 69 9.05 14.33 33.78
C GLN A 69 8.66 12.92 33.32
N PHE A 70 9.50 12.26 32.54
CA PHE A 70 9.22 10.93 32.00
C PHE A 70 9.13 9.88 33.14
N SER A 71 8.08 9.05 33.06
CA SER A 71 7.91 7.85 33.91
C SER A 71 7.40 6.70 33.04
N TYR A 72 7.98 5.51 33.21
CA TYR A 72 7.55 4.29 32.54
C TYR A 72 6.11 3.88 32.89
N GLU A 73 5.63 4.20 34.08
CA GLU A 73 4.29 3.88 34.56
C GLU A 73 3.20 4.73 33.87
N ASN A 74 3.55 5.96 33.47
CA ASN A 74 2.63 6.90 32.85
C ASN A 74 2.75 6.93 31.32
N ALA A 75 3.79 6.33 30.76
CA ALA A 75 4.03 6.27 29.32
C ALA A 75 3.40 4.99 28.76
N ILE A 76 2.19 5.11 28.23
CA ILE A 76 1.52 4.01 27.54
C ILE A 76 2.19 3.85 26.17
N LEU A 77 2.89 2.72 25.99
CA LEU A 77 3.47 2.36 24.70
C LEU A 77 2.34 1.91 23.76
N PRO A 78 2.14 2.54 22.62
CA PRO A 78 1.16 2.06 21.65
C PRO A 78 1.43 0.60 21.28
N GLU A 79 0.38 -0.18 21.11
CA GLU A 79 0.45 -1.63 20.90
C GLU A 79 1.29 -2.00 19.66
N HIS A 80 1.21 -1.21 18.59
CA HIS A 80 2.01 -1.38 17.39
C HIS A 80 3.53 -1.19 17.61
N VAL A 81 3.93 -0.42 18.63
CA VAL A 81 5.34 -0.25 19.00
C VAL A 81 5.78 -1.41 19.90
N ALA A 82 4.92 -1.85 20.82
CA ALA A 82 5.19 -2.98 21.71
C ALA A 82 5.28 -4.31 20.93
N ALA A 83 4.33 -4.57 20.04
CA ALA A 83 4.29 -5.81 19.24
C ALA A 83 5.39 -5.86 18.16
N GLY A 84 5.88 -4.71 17.70
CA GLY A 84 6.87 -4.59 16.62
C GLY A 84 8.31 -4.37 17.05
N SER A 85 8.67 -4.65 18.31
CA SER A 85 10.03 -4.44 18.81
C SER A 85 11.04 -5.30 18.03
N GLY A 86 11.73 -4.68 17.08
CA GLY A 86 12.83 -5.33 16.34
C GLY A 86 14.02 -5.71 17.23
N ARG A 87 14.06 -5.24 18.50
CA ARG A 87 15.11 -5.53 19.47
C ARG A 87 15.04 -6.97 19.97
N GLU A 88 13.85 -7.42 20.36
CA GLU A 88 13.63 -8.79 20.82
C GLU A 88 13.91 -9.78 19.69
N LEU A 89 13.39 -9.53 18.48
CA LEU A 89 13.67 -10.32 17.30
C LEU A 89 15.18 -10.44 17.07
N ASN A 90 15.90 -9.33 17.02
CA ASN A 90 17.34 -9.31 16.80
C ASN A 90 18.11 -10.07 17.91
N ALA A 91 17.69 -9.94 19.16
CA ALA A 91 18.33 -10.64 20.29
C ALA A 91 18.16 -12.15 20.20
N VAL A 92 16.94 -12.63 19.91
CA VAL A 92 16.65 -14.08 19.72
C VAL A 92 17.50 -14.68 18.61
N TYR A 93 17.59 -14.01 17.45
CA TYR A 93 18.38 -14.55 16.33
C TYR A 93 19.88 -14.41 16.54
N GLN A 94 20.37 -13.36 17.20
CA GLN A 94 21.76 -13.28 17.63
C GLN A 94 22.14 -14.41 18.60
N GLU A 95 21.27 -14.73 19.56
CA GLU A 95 21.48 -15.84 20.47
C GLU A 95 21.52 -17.18 19.73
N LYS A 96 20.58 -17.44 18.80
CA LYS A 96 20.59 -18.64 17.94
C LYS A 96 21.91 -18.76 17.15
N LEU A 97 22.39 -17.67 16.54
CA LEU A 97 23.64 -17.63 15.78
C LEU A 97 24.85 -17.89 16.65
N VAL A 98 24.95 -17.21 17.81
CA VAL A 98 26.04 -17.39 18.77
C VAL A 98 26.04 -18.81 19.30
N MET A 99 24.90 -19.35 19.73
CA MET A 99 24.76 -20.71 20.25
C MET A 99 25.22 -21.74 19.20
N LYS A 100 24.76 -21.62 17.96
CA LYS A 100 25.12 -22.53 16.86
C LYS A 100 26.62 -22.46 16.56
N THR A 101 27.20 -21.25 16.60
CA THR A 101 28.63 -21.02 16.38
C THR A 101 29.48 -21.61 17.51
N VAL A 102 29.11 -21.32 18.76
CA VAL A 102 29.80 -21.86 19.95
C VAL A 102 29.73 -23.38 19.96
N LEU A 103 28.58 -23.99 19.69
CA LEU A 103 28.42 -25.44 19.63
C LEU A 103 29.27 -26.07 18.51
N HIS A 104 29.34 -25.41 17.34
CA HIS A 104 30.16 -25.94 16.22
C HIS A 104 31.66 -25.90 16.51
N TYR A 105 32.19 -24.74 16.91
CA TYR A 105 33.63 -24.59 17.20
C TYR A 105 34.02 -25.25 18.52
N GLY A 106 33.12 -25.20 19.52
CA GLY A 106 33.32 -25.92 20.78
C GLY A 106 33.40 -27.43 20.57
N SER A 107 32.53 -28.00 19.72
CA SER A 107 32.61 -29.43 19.38
C SER A 107 33.92 -29.78 18.63
N LYS A 108 34.46 -28.88 17.79
CA LYS A 108 35.73 -29.06 17.12
C LYS A 108 36.92 -29.03 18.08
N LEU A 109 36.84 -28.22 19.13
CA LEU A 109 37.94 -28.02 20.08
C LEU A 109 37.96 -29.09 21.19
N PHE A 110 36.77 -29.43 21.73
CA PHE A 110 36.69 -30.26 22.95
C PHE A 110 36.32 -31.73 22.71
N LEU A 111 35.74 -32.08 21.53
CA LEU A 111 35.30 -33.45 21.29
C LEU A 111 36.30 -34.26 20.45
N PRO A 112 36.61 -35.50 20.86
CA PRO A 112 37.43 -36.44 20.05
C PRO A 112 36.78 -36.75 18.71
N MET A 113 37.64 -37.09 17.72
CA MET A 113 37.21 -37.36 16.34
C MET A 113 36.09 -38.42 16.22
N PRO A 114 36.09 -39.55 16.95
CA PRO A 114 35.05 -40.56 16.87
C PRO A 114 33.65 -40.00 17.28
N ILE A 115 33.63 -39.23 18.36
CA ILE A 115 32.39 -38.63 18.86
C ILE A 115 31.84 -37.61 17.85
N ARG A 116 32.70 -36.79 17.26
CA ARG A 116 32.33 -35.86 16.18
C ARG A 116 31.77 -36.58 14.97
N ALA A 117 32.37 -37.70 14.60
CA ALA A 117 31.88 -38.53 13.47
C ALA A 117 30.46 -39.02 13.71
N VAL A 118 30.18 -39.54 14.92
CA VAL A 118 28.81 -39.97 15.30
C VAL A 118 27.81 -38.81 15.25
N ILE A 119 28.15 -37.68 15.90
CA ILE A 119 27.27 -36.50 15.92
C ILE A 119 26.99 -35.98 14.50
N THR A 120 28.04 -35.91 13.66
CA THR A 120 27.91 -35.47 12.27
C THR A 120 27.03 -36.41 11.45
N SER A 121 27.22 -37.74 11.62
CA SER A 121 26.41 -38.76 10.95
C SER A 121 24.96 -38.70 11.38
N VAL A 122 24.67 -38.50 12.67
CA VAL A 122 23.27 -38.35 13.16
C VAL A 122 22.64 -37.08 12.60
N LYS A 123 23.35 -35.94 12.63
CA LYS A 123 22.84 -34.68 12.08
C LYS A 123 22.59 -34.73 10.56
N SER A 124 23.41 -35.51 9.82
CA SER A 124 23.26 -35.64 8.37
C SER A 124 21.95 -36.32 7.95
N VAL A 125 21.38 -37.15 8.82
CA VAL A 125 20.11 -37.86 8.54
C VAL A 125 18.97 -36.87 8.21
N LYS A 126 18.89 -35.75 8.92
CA LYS A 126 17.87 -34.69 8.66
C LYS A 126 17.96 -34.20 7.22
N TYR A 127 19.15 -33.83 6.76
CA TYR A 127 19.36 -33.27 5.42
C TYR A 127 19.18 -34.32 4.32
N ILE A 128 19.69 -35.52 4.54
CA ILE A 128 19.55 -36.64 3.59
C ILE A 128 18.07 -37.01 3.43
N TRP A 129 17.31 -37.08 4.53
CA TRP A 129 15.90 -37.37 4.51
C TRP A 129 15.07 -36.28 3.77
N HIS A 130 15.44 -34.99 3.95
CA HIS A 130 14.81 -33.89 3.19
C HIS A 130 15.03 -34.06 1.68
N GLY A 131 16.25 -34.36 1.24
CA GLY A 131 16.55 -34.61 -0.16
C GLY A 131 15.79 -35.82 -0.72
N ILE A 132 15.76 -36.94 0.02
CA ILE A 132 14.99 -38.14 -0.38
C ILE A 132 13.51 -37.83 -0.49
N ARG A 133 12.92 -37.11 0.48
CA ARG A 133 11.53 -36.71 0.46
C ARG A 133 11.20 -35.83 -0.75
N CYS A 134 12.08 -34.91 -1.11
CA CYS A 134 11.95 -34.07 -2.29
C CYS A 134 11.89 -34.93 -3.57
N LEU A 135 12.79 -35.91 -3.72
CA LEU A 135 12.82 -36.84 -4.84
C LEU A 135 11.57 -37.75 -4.89
N MET A 136 11.06 -38.19 -3.73
CA MET A 136 9.83 -38.98 -3.65
C MET A 136 8.61 -38.22 -4.15
N HIS A 137 8.58 -36.90 -4.06
CA HIS A 137 7.54 -36.03 -4.62
C HIS A 137 7.81 -35.67 -6.11
N GLY A 138 8.80 -36.29 -6.75
CA GLY A 138 9.14 -36.03 -8.15
C GLY A 138 9.81 -34.69 -8.42
N LYS A 139 10.33 -34.03 -7.39
CA LYS A 139 10.96 -32.72 -7.48
C LYS A 139 12.46 -32.80 -7.32
N ILE A 140 13.19 -32.02 -8.12
CA ILE A 140 14.65 -31.89 -8.03
C ILE A 140 14.96 -30.44 -7.67
N GLU A 141 14.98 -30.18 -6.37
CA GLU A 141 15.18 -28.84 -5.77
C GLU A 141 16.44 -28.84 -4.90
N VAL A 142 16.77 -27.68 -4.31
CA VAL A 142 17.98 -27.47 -3.47
C VAL A 142 18.24 -28.54 -2.41
N PRO A 143 17.22 -29.07 -1.67
CA PRO A 143 17.45 -30.14 -0.69
C PRO A 143 18.15 -31.40 -1.27
N VAL A 144 18.01 -31.63 -2.58
CA VAL A 144 18.69 -32.74 -3.26
C VAL A 144 20.19 -32.46 -3.42
N LEU A 145 20.57 -31.19 -3.72
CA LEU A 145 21.98 -30.78 -3.78
C LEU A 145 22.67 -30.97 -2.41
N ASP A 146 22.02 -30.43 -1.36
CA ASP A 146 22.51 -30.50 0.00
C ASP A 146 22.69 -31.95 0.47
N ALA A 147 21.65 -32.77 0.26
CA ALA A 147 21.67 -34.17 0.59
C ALA A 147 22.80 -34.91 -0.15
N THR A 148 23.02 -34.59 -1.43
CA THR A 148 24.06 -35.18 -2.25
C THR A 148 25.46 -34.80 -1.72
N ALA A 149 25.70 -33.53 -1.44
CA ALA A 149 26.95 -33.01 -0.93
C ALA A 149 27.31 -33.62 0.44
N ILE A 150 26.32 -33.64 1.36
CA ILE A 150 26.50 -34.22 2.70
C ILE A 150 26.72 -35.75 2.62
N SER A 151 25.93 -36.45 1.81
CA SER A 151 26.05 -37.91 1.63
C SER A 151 27.43 -38.31 1.10
N VAL A 152 27.93 -37.63 0.07
CA VAL A 152 29.26 -37.87 -0.50
C VAL A 152 30.35 -37.62 0.54
N SER A 153 30.23 -36.54 1.34
CA SER A 153 31.21 -36.21 2.38
C SER A 153 31.24 -37.26 3.52
N VAL A 154 30.03 -37.68 3.99
CA VAL A 154 29.92 -38.73 5.04
C VAL A 154 30.43 -40.07 4.55
N PHE A 155 30.08 -40.49 3.31
CA PHE A 155 30.52 -41.72 2.73
C PHE A 155 32.08 -41.82 2.64
N ARG A 156 32.71 -40.68 2.33
CA ARG A 156 34.17 -40.55 2.32
C ARG A 156 34.80 -40.47 3.71
N ARG A 157 34.04 -40.50 4.78
CA ARG A 157 34.48 -40.25 6.16
C ARG A 157 35.09 -38.87 6.40
N ASP A 158 34.78 -37.89 5.51
CA ASP A 158 35.17 -36.50 5.68
C ASP A 158 34.11 -35.76 6.52
N TYR A 159 34.07 -36.11 7.79
CA TYR A 159 33.12 -35.53 8.75
C TYR A 159 33.40 -34.05 9.02
N ALA A 160 34.60 -33.56 8.75
CA ALA A 160 34.95 -32.16 8.91
C ALA A 160 34.25 -31.30 7.86
N THR A 161 34.29 -31.72 6.59
CA THR A 161 33.56 -31.06 5.49
C THR A 161 32.05 -31.19 5.69
N ALA A 162 31.51 -32.39 5.94
CA ALA A 162 30.09 -32.60 6.19
C ALA A 162 29.56 -31.70 7.34
N GLY A 163 30.29 -31.65 8.46
CA GLY A 163 29.91 -30.81 9.60
C GLY A 163 29.97 -29.32 9.31
N SER A 164 30.95 -28.88 8.52
CA SER A 164 31.06 -27.45 8.12
C SER A 164 29.95 -27.05 7.15
N VAL A 165 29.61 -27.94 6.21
CA VAL A 165 28.45 -27.69 5.28
C VAL A 165 27.17 -27.57 6.05
N MET A 166 26.82 -28.54 6.91
CA MET A 166 25.59 -28.48 7.73
C MET A 166 25.56 -27.27 8.67
N PHE A 167 26.72 -26.83 9.17
CA PHE A 167 26.84 -25.61 9.95
C PHE A 167 26.48 -24.37 9.12
N LEU A 168 27.06 -24.24 7.91
CA LEU A 168 26.83 -23.10 7.02
C LEU A 168 25.38 -23.06 6.52
N LEU A 169 24.80 -24.20 6.14
CA LEU A 169 23.38 -24.30 5.76
C LEU A 169 22.49 -23.82 6.90
N GLY A 170 22.76 -24.30 8.11
CA GLY A 170 21.93 -23.87 9.22
C GLY A 170 22.20 -22.44 9.72
N ILE A 171 23.33 -21.81 9.38
CA ILE A 171 23.51 -20.36 9.54
C ILE A 171 22.66 -19.63 8.49
N GLY A 172 22.65 -20.13 7.24
CA GLY A 172 21.81 -19.62 6.16
C GLY A 172 20.33 -19.62 6.55
N GLU A 173 19.79 -20.77 7.02
CA GLU A 173 18.41 -20.89 7.50
C GLU A 173 18.05 -19.83 8.57
N ILE A 174 18.93 -19.61 9.57
CA ILE A 174 18.72 -18.62 10.63
C ILE A 174 18.69 -17.19 10.09
N ILE A 175 19.60 -16.86 9.17
CA ILE A 175 19.68 -15.53 8.55
C ILE A 175 18.46 -15.28 7.66
N GLU A 176 18.03 -16.27 6.90
CA GLU A 176 16.85 -16.22 6.05
C GLU A 176 15.59 -15.95 6.88
N GLU A 177 15.35 -16.74 7.92
CA GLU A 177 14.20 -16.57 8.82
C GLU A 177 14.24 -15.20 9.52
N TRP A 178 15.41 -14.75 9.99
CA TRP A 178 15.56 -13.42 10.59
C TRP A 178 15.24 -12.29 9.60
N THR A 179 15.78 -12.38 8.39
CA THR A 179 15.63 -11.33 7.38
C THR A 179 14.17 -11.20 6.95
N HIS A 180 13.50 -12.36 6.76
CA HIS A 180 12.08 -12.40 6.43
C HIS A 180 11.22 -11.76 7.54
N LYS A 181 11.34 -12.25 8.78
CA LYS A 181 10.58 -11.72 9.93
C LYS A 181 10.85 -10.24 10.20
N LYS A 182 12.08 -9.80 9.99
CA LYS A 182 12.43 -8.39 10.14
C LYS A 182 11.75 -7.53 9.07
N SER A 183 11.76 -7.97 7.81
CA SER A 183 11.12 -7.23 6.71
C SER A 183 9.60 -7.12 6.91
N VAL A 184 8.93 -8.22 7.29
CA VAL A 184 7.49 -8.22 7.61
C VAL A 184 7.18 -7.32 8.80
N GLY A 185 7.99 -7.38 9.87
CA GLY A 185 7.81 -6.54 11.05
C GLY A 185 8.04 -5.04 10.78
N ASP A 186 9.04 -4.70 9.96
CA ASP A 186 9.31 -3.31 9.56
C ASP A 186 8.16 -2.76 8.69
N LEU A 187 7.62 -3.56 7.77
CA LEU A 187 6.47 -3.21 6.94
C LEU A 187 5.20 -3.04 7.78
N ALA A 188 4.89 -4.00 8.68
CA ALA A 188 3.74 -3.92 9.56
C ALA A 188 3.79 -2.66 10.45
N ARG A 189 4.98 -2.27 10.91
CA ARG A 189 5.17 -1.04 11.69
C ARG A 189 4.89 0.21 10.86
N SER A 190 5.38 0.28 9.65
CA SER A 190 5.13 1.41 8.73
C SER A 190 3.62 1.56 8.44
N MET A 191 2.92 0.46 8.17
CA MET A 191 1.48 0.47 7.88
C MET A 191 0.61 0.75 9.12
N SER A 192 1.08 0.47 10.34
CA SER A 192 0.30 0.68 11.58
C SER A 192 0.24 2.13 12.06
N LEU A 193 1.02 3.03 11.45
CA LEU A 193 1.03 4.45 11.80
C LEU A 193 -0.23 5.21 11.34
N ASN A 194 -1.00 4.69 10.36
CA ASN A 194 -2.25 5.30 9.92
C ASN A 194 -3.39 5.02 10.91
N VAL A 195 -3.84 6.06 11.60
CA VAL A 195 -4.90 5.99 12.63
C VAL A 195 -6.26 6.21 11.98
N ASN A 196 -7.11 5.18 11.93
CA ASN A 196 -8.51 5.35 11.58
C ASN A 196 -9.25 6.04 12.72
N LYS A 197 -10.04 7.07 12.38
CA LYS A 197 -10.93 7.77 13.29
C LYS A 197 -12.35 7.29 13.04
N VAL A 198 -13.15 7.20 14.10
CA VAL A 198 -14.56 6.81 14.04
C VAL A 198 -15.42 7.81 14.78
N TRP A 199 -16.68 7.98 14.35
CA TRP A 199 -17.63 8.85 14.99
C TRP A 199 -18.28 8.11 16.18
N LEU A 200 -17.89 8.49 17.38
CA LEU A 200 -18.46 8.01 18.65
C LEU A 200 -19.62 8.91 19.03
N LYS A 201 -20.80 8.34 19.29
CA LYS A 201 -21.96 9.06 19.79
C LYS A 201 -22.06 8.95 21.31
N ARG A 202 -21.92 10.05 22.02
CA ARG A 202 -22.15 10.17 23.47
C ARG A 202 -23.04 11.35 23.77
N ASN A 203 -24.11 11.14 24.54
CA ASN A 203 -25.05 12.18 24.95
C ASN A 203 -25.58 13.03 23.77
N GLU A 204 -25.99 12.40 22.69
CA GLU A 204 -26.47 13.03 21.43
C GLU A 204 -25.42 13.89 20.68
N GLN A 205 -24.18 13.87 21.12
CA GLN A 205 -23.09 14.54 20.41
C GLN A 205 -22.20 13.50 19.73
N GLU A 206 -21.83 13.78 18.49
CA GLU A 206 -20.89 12.98 17.73
C GLU A 206 -19.48 13.55 17.88
N ILE A 207 -18.55 12.70 18.34
CA ILE A 207 -17.16 13.07 18.57
C ILE A 207 -16.28 12.17 17.73
N LEU A 208 -15.37 12.75 16.95
CA LEU A 208 -14.41 11.99 16.16
C LEU A 208 -13.28 11.51 17.04
N VAL A 209 -13.24 10.20 17.34
CA VAL A 209 -12.24 9.56 18.20
C VAL A 209 -11.40 8.55 17.42
N LYS A 210 -10.29 8.12 17.99
CA LYS A 210 -9.50 7.02 17.39
C LYS A 210 -10.26 5.70 17.59
N SER A 211 -10.19 4.82 16.59
CA SER A 211 -10.83 3.50 16.68
C SER A 211 -10.26 2.64 17.83
N SER A 212 -9.03 2.91 18.27
CA SER A 212 -8.40 2.29 19.45
C SER A 212 -9.05 2.65 20.79
N ASP A 213 -9.81 3.74 20.83
CA ASP A 213 -10.39 4.30 22.06
C ASP A 213 -11.86 3.86 22.24
N ILE A 214 -12.36 2.98 21.36
CA ILE A 214 -13.70 2.42 21.38
C ILE A 214 -13.72 1.16 22.23
N GLU A 215 -14.72 1.08 23.11
CA GLU A 215 -14.97 -0.08 23.97
C GLU A 215 -16.29 -0.79 23.61
N PRO A 216 -16.43 -2.09 23.95
CA PRO A 216 -17.71 -2.77 23.80
C PRO A 216 -18.80 -2.04 24.62
N GLY A 217 -19.93 -1.75 23.95
CA GLY A 217 -21.02 -0.93 24.51
C GLY A 217 -21.03 0.51 24.04
N ASP A 218 -20.02 0.98 23.33
CA ASP A 218 -20.03 2.28 22.68
C ASP A 218 -20.94 2.30 21.43
N HIS A 219 -21.45 3.47 21.09
CA HIS A 219 -22.28 3.73 19.92
C HIS A 219 -21.47 4.44 18.84
N VAL A 220 -21.31 3.81 17.69
CA VAL A 220 -20.53 4.33 16.56
C VAL A 220 -21.46 4.65 15.40
N VAL A 221 -21.35 5.87 14.84
CA VAL A 221 -22.12 6.29 13.67
C VAL A 221 -21.30 5.99 12.41
N ILE A 222 -21.93 5.27 11.48
CA ILE A 222 -21.32 4.86 10.22
C ILE A 222 -22.16 5.43 9.08
N ARG A 223 -21.50 6.18 8.21
CA ARG A 223 -22.11 6.84 7.07
C ARG A 223 -21.80 6.11 5.78
N MET A 224 -22.62 6.39 4.77
CA MET A 224 -22.41 5.88 3.41
C MET A 224 -20.96 6.04 2.96
N GLY A 225 -20.41 4.98 2.36
CA GLY A 225 -19.02 4.95 1.90
C GLY A 225 -17.99 4.50 2.94
N ASN A 226 -18.36 4.32 4.21
CA ASN A 226 -17.44 3.95 5.28
C ASN A 226 -17.44 2.44 5.55
N VAL A 227 -16.27 1.90 5.90
CA VAL A 227 -16.14 0.53 6.43
C VAL A 227 -16.69 0.49 7.85
N ILE A 228 -17.43 -0.56 8.18
CA ILE A 228 -17.87 -0.87 9.53
C ILE A 228 -16.65 -1.33 10.34
N PRO A 229 -16.22 -0.57 11.36
CA PRO A 229 -14.93 -0.84 12.01
C PRO A 229 -15.00 -1.92 13.08
N PHE A 230 -16.20 -2.27 13.58
CA PHE A 230 -16.41 -3.19 14.68
C PHE A 230 -17.62 -4.11 14.45
N ASP A 231 -17.58 -5.30 15.02
CA ASP A 231 -18.74 -6.17 15.06
C ASP A 231 -19.78 -5.60 16.04
N GLY A 232 -21.03 -5.48 15.58
CA GLY A 232 -22.06 -4.88 16.39
C GLY A 232 -23.47 -5.13 15.88
N GLU A 233 -24.42 -4.42 16.49
CA GLU A 233 -25.84 -4.46 16.14
C GLU A 233 -26.34 -3.06 15.81
N VAL A 234 -27.10 -2.94 14.73
CA VAL A 234 -27.71 -1.65 14.33
C VAL A 234 -28.75 -1.21 15.36
N VAL A 235 -28.56 -0.06 15.97
CA VAL A 235 -29.46 0.53 16.97
C VAL A 235 -30.40 1.56 16.33
N THR A 236 -29.89 2.34 15.37
CA THR A 236 -30.68 3.36 14.66
C THR A 236 -30.28 3.38 13.19
N GLY A 237 -31.20 3.72 12.31
CA GLY A 237 -30.97 3.84 10.88
C GLY A 237 -31.14 2.53 10.11
N GLU A 238 -30.92 2.62 8.81
CA GLU A 238 -30.88 1.47 7.91
C GLU A 238 -29.93 1.76 6.75
N GLY A 239 -29.39 0.70 6.14
CA GLY A 239 -28.50 0.88 4.99
C GLY A 239 -28.21 -0.43 4.24
N MET A 240 -27.62 -0.28 3.07
CA MET A 240 -27.15 -1.40 2.24
C MET A 240 -25.69 -1.66 2.57
N VAL A 241 -25.41 -2.85 3.09
CA VAL A 241 -24.07 -3.28 3.53
C VAL A 241 -23.49 -4.29 2.56
N ASN A 242 -22.38 -3.95 1.94
CA ASN A 242 -21.60 -4.86 1.11
C ASN A 242 -20.77 -5.77 2.01
N GLN A 243 -20.99 -7.08 1.88
CA GLN A 243 -20.31 -8.12 2.65
C GLN A 243 -19.39 -8.99 1.77
N ALA A 244 -19.07 -8.55 0.57
CA ALA A 244 -18.24 -9.29 -0.40
C ALA A 244 -16.89 -9.73 0.19
N SER A 245 -16.30 -8.91 1.07
CA SER A 245 -15.07 -9.20 1.80
C SER A 245 -15.16 -10.42 2.73
N LEU A 246 -16.37 -10.74 3.22
CA LEU A 246 -16.61 -11.84 4.15
C LEU A 246 -17.24 -13.07 3.47
N THR A 247 -18.20 -12.84 2.59
CA THR A 247 -19.02 -13.91 1.99
C THR A 247 -18.65 -14.23 0.56
N GLY A 248 -17.91 -13.35 -0.13
CA GLY A 248 -17.62 -13.43 -1.56
C GLY A 248 -18.79 -13.07 -2.46
N GLU A 249 -19.95 -12.67 -1.91
CA GLU A 249 -21.14 -12.27 -2.65
C GLU A 249 -21.14 -10.76 -2.87
N SER A 250 -21.21 -10.33 -4.14
CA SER A 250 -21.12 -8.92 -4.53
C SER A 250 -22.40 -8.12 -4.33
N LEU A 251 -23.53 -8.75 -3.98
CA LEU A 251 -24.80 -8.04 -3.77
C LEU A 251 -24.88 -7.50 -2.34
N PRO A 252 -25.08 -6.19 -2.16
CA PRO A 252 -25.24 -5.60 -0.83
C PRO A 252 -26.52 -6.07 -0.14
N VAL A 253 -26.43 -6.28 1.16
CA VAL A 253 -27.54 -6.76 1.98
C VAL A 253 -28.10 -5.64 2.83
N ARG A 254 -29.44 -5.45 2.80
CA ARG A 254 -30.09 -4.44 3.65
C ARG A 254 -29.95 -4.81 5.12
N ARG A 255 -29.49 -3.85 5.92
CA ARG A 255 -29.39 -3.95 7.37
C ARG A 255 -30.23 -2.88 8.04
N SER A 256 -31.03 -3.29 9.03
CA SER A 256 -31.94 -2.43 9.80
C SER A 256 -31.79 -2.68 11.29
N VAL A 257 -32.47 -1.89 12.11
CA VAL A 257 -32.42 -1.97 13.56
C VAL A 257 -32.62 -3.39 14.09
N GLY A 258 -31.76 -3.84 15.02
CA GLY A 258 -31.73 -5.16 15.59
C GLY A 258 -30.93 -6.21 14.79
N GLN A 259 -30.39 -5.84 13.62
CA GLN A 259 -29.58 -6.77 12.82
C GLN A 259 -28.08 -6.57 13.08
N SER A 260 -27.34 -7.67 13.00
CA SER A 260 -25.89 -7.65 13.19
C SER A 260 -25.18 -7.16 11.94
N VAL A 261 -24.13 -6.39 12.17
CA VAL A 261 -23.15 -5.96 11.17
C VAL A 261 -21.75 -6.39 11.59
N PHE A 262 -20.87 -6.59 10.61
CA PHE A 262 -19.56 -7.18 10.83
C PHE A 262 -18.43 -6.24 10.42
N ALA A 263 -17.36 -6.24 11.21
CA ALA A 263 -16.16 -5.47 10.92
C ALA A 263 -15.56 -5.85 9.56
N GLY A 264 -15.15 -4.83 8.79
CA GLY A 264 -14.58 -5.02 7.45
C GLY A 264 -15.60 -5.09 6.33
N THR A 265 -16.91 -4.94 6.62
CA THR A 265 -17.96 -4.74 5.61
C THR A 265 -18.17 -3.25 5.36
N VAL A 266 -18.75 -2.88 4.22
CA VAL A 266 -18.88 -1.50 3.78
C VAL A 266 -20.35 -1.08 3.69
N LEU A 267 -20.68 0.08 4.22
CA LEU A 267 -22.01 0.69 4.07
C LEU A 267 -22.08 1.43 2.72
N GLU A 268 -22.76 0.83 1.73
CA GLU A 268 -22.88 1.44 0.38
C GLU A 268 -23.92 2.54 0.33
N GLU A 269 -25.04 2.37 1.06
CA GLU A 269 -26.14 3.35 1.11
C GLU A 269 -26.69 3.47 2.53
N GLY A 270 -27.15 4.66 2.91
CA GLY A 270 -27.76 4.95 4.19
C GLY A 270 -26.79 5.42 5.28
N GLU A 271 -27.30 5.51 6.49
CA GLU A 271 -26.55 5.82 7.72
C GLU A 271 -27.05 4.90 8.83
N ILE A 272 -26.12 4.29 9.57
CA ILE A 272 -26.45 3.40 10.68
C ILE A 272 -25.67 3.77 11.94
N GLU A 273 -26.33 3.66 13.08
CA GLU A 273 -25.70 3.69 14.41
C GLU A 273 -25.54 2.27 14.90
N VAL A 274 -24.32 1.88 15.24
CA VAL A 274 -23.95 0.52 15.62
C VAL A 274 -23.53 0.50 17.08
N LEU A 275 -24.18 -0.36 17.86
CA LEU A 275 -23.72 -0.72 19.21
C LEU A 275 -22.60 -1.75 19.08
N VAL A 276 -21.40 -1.37 19.49
CA VAL A 276 -20.22 -2.23 19.44
C VAL A 276 -20.36 -3.40 20.42
N LYS A 277 -20.42 -4.65 19.90
CA LYS A 277 -20.52 -5.88 20.71
C LYS A 277 -19.17 -6.53 20.96
N ALA A 278 -18.28 -6.47 20.00
CA ALA A 278 -16.93 -6.98 20.11
C ALA A 278 -15.95 -6.04 19.40
N VAL A 279 -14.92 -5.64 20.13
CA VAL A 279 -13.70 -5.11 19.53
C VAL A 279 -12.93 -6.36 19.11
N SER A 280 -12.80 -6.59 17.82
CA SER A 280 -12.21 -7.81 17.23
C SER A 280 -10.90 -8.17 17.94
N GLY A 281 -10.80 -9.41 18.44
CA GLY A 281 -9.71 -9.87 19.33
C GLY A 281 -8.33 -10.04 18.67
N SER A 282 -8.17 -9.69 17.39
CA SER A 282 -6.85 -9.59 16.77
C SER A 282 -6.41 -8.13 16.76
N THR A 283 -5.22 -7.87 17.27
CA THR A 283 -4.64 -6.53 17.22
C THR A 283 -4.57 -6.05 15.77
N ARG A 284 -4.65 -4.74 15.56
CA ARG A 284 -4.48 -4.15 14.21
C ARG A 284 -3.15 -4.59 13.59
N PHE A 285 -2.11 -4.73 14.41
CA PHE A 285 -0.82 -5.24 13.98
C PHE A 285 -0.91 -6.68 13.45
N GLU A 286 -1.63 -7.57 14.13
CA GLU A 286 -1.85 -8.95 13.67
C GLU A 286 -2.65 -9.01 12.37
N LYS A 287 -3.69 -8.17 12.22
CA LYS A 287 -4.43 -8.03 10.95
C LYS A 287 -3.53 -7.55 9.81
N ILE A 288 -2.64 -6.57 10.07
CA ILE A 288 -1.67 -6.09 9.09
C ILE A 288 -0.66 -7.19 8.75
N VAL A 289 -0.14 -7.91 9.73
CA VAL A 289 0.75 -9.07 9.50
C VAL A 289 0.06 -10.12 8.64
N THR A 290 -1.19 -10.47 8.96
CA THR A 290 -1.99 -11.43 8.17
C THR A 290 -2.21 -10.90 6.74
N MET A 291 -2.52 -9.62 6.58
CA MET A 291 -2.69 -9.00 5.26
C MET A 291 -1.36 -9.01 4.46
N ILE A 292 -0.21 -8.82 5.10
CA ILE A 292 1.10 -8.93 4.46
C ILE A 292 1.38 -10.39 4.05
N GLU A 293 1.09 -11.36 4.93
CA GLU A 293 1.22 -12.78 4.63
C GLU A 293 0.29 -13.22 3.49
N ASP A 294 -0.94 -12.68 3.44
CA ASP A 294 -1.86 -12.91 2.32
C ASP A 294 -1.39 -12.21 1.04
N SER A 295 -0.82 -11.02 1.15
CA SER A 295 -0.18 -10.31 0.04
C SER A 295 1.01 -11.08 -0.54
N GLU A 296 1.74 -11.85 0.29
CA GLU A 296 2.78 -12.76 -0.21
C GLU A 296 2.21 -13.87 -1.12
N LYS A 297 0.94 -14.25 -0.96
CA LYS A 297 0.24 -15.16 -1.89
C LYS A 297 0.01 -14.53 -3.26
N LEU A 298 -0.05 -13.18 -3.34
CA LEU A 298 -0.12 -12.39 -4.55
C LEU A 298 1.28 -12.05 -5.09
N LYS A 299 2.14 -13.07 -5.18
CA LYS A 299 3.52 -12.93 -5.65
C LYS A 299 3.58 -12.27 -7.02
N SER A 300 4.59 -11.44 -7.22
CA SER A 300 4.87 -10.87 -8.53
C SER A 300 5.23 -11.98 -9.54
N SER A 301 4.97 -11.75 -10.82
CA SER A 301 5.30 -12.72 -11.88
C SER A 301 6.81 -12.90 -11.99
N VAL A 302 7.57 -11.85 -11.72
CA VAL A 302 9.05 -11.87 -11.72
C VAL A 302 9.57 -12.67 -10.54
N GLU A 303 8.95 -12.56 -9.38
CA GLU A 303 9.29 -13.35 -8.20
C GLU A 303 9.02 -14.84 -8.45
N GLY A 304 7.84 -15.19 -8.95
CA GLY A 304 7.50 -16.55 -9.34
C GLY A 304 8.42 -17.11 -10.44
N LYS A 305 8.77 -16.31 -11.46
CA LYS A 305 9.74 -16.70 -12.51
C LYS A 305 11.13 -16.92 -11.95
N ALA A 306 11.58 -16.10 -10.98
CA ALA A 306 12.88 -16.26 -10.34
C ALA A 306 12.95 -17.54 -9.50
N GLU A 307 11.90 -17.86 -8.73
CA GLU A 307 11.79 -19.12 -7.99
C GLU A 307 11.82 -20.32 -8.94
N HIS A 308 11.00 -20.31 -10.00
CA HIS A 308 11.00 -21.39 -11.00
C HIS A 308 12.34 -21.53 -11.74
N LEU A 309 13.01 -20.42 -12.05
CA LEU A 309 14.32 -20.46 -12.70
C LEU A 309 15.37 -21.04 -11.77
N ALA A 310 15.34 -20.66 -10.49
CA ALA A 310 16.22 -21.17 -9.47
C ALA A 310 16.11 -22.69 -9.35
N ASP A 311 14.90 -23.22 -9.26
CA ASP A 311 14.67 -24.67 -9.17
C ASP A 311 15.04 -25.40 -10.47
N ARG A 312 14.82 -24.79 -11.64
CA ARG A 312 15.29 -25.33 -12.93
C ARG A 312 16.80 -25.41 -13.07
N LEU A 313 17.56 -24.59 -12.36
CA LEU A 313 19.03 -24.65 -12.40
C LEU A 313 19.59 -25.83 -11.61
N VAL A 314 18.87 -26.39 -10.65
CA VAL A 314 19.32 -27.52 -9.82
C VAL A 314 19.71 -28.76 -10.66
N PRO A 315 18.91 -29.27 -11.61
CA PRO A 315 19.31 -30.37 -12.49
C PRO A 315 20.59 -30.07 -13.28
N TYR A 316 20.74 -28.83 -13.77
CA TYR A 316 21.97 -28.44 -14.50
C TYR A 316 23.18 -28.38 -13.60
N THR A 317 23.03 -27.95 -12.34
CA THR A 317 24.10 -27.99 -11.34
C THR A 317 24.53 -29.45 -11.04
N LEU A 318 23.56 -30.37 -10.93
CA LEU A 318 23.87 -31.81 -10.76
C LEU A 318 24.56 -32.40 -11.98
N LEU A 319 24.09 -32.08 -13.19
CA LEU A 319 24.75 -32.52 -14.44
C LEU A 319 26.18 -31.96 -14.55
N GLY A 320 26.36 -30.66 -14.24
CA GLY A 320 27.65 -30.00 -14.21
C GLY A 320 28.60 -30.65 -13.19
N THR A 321 28.06 -31.00 -12.00
CA THR A 321 28.77 -31.73 -10.95
C THR A 321 29.28 -33.10 -11.46
N GLY A 322 28.41 -33.86 -12.15
CA GLY A 322 28.75 -35.13 -12.77
C GLY A 322 29.82 -34.96 -13.85
N ALA A 323 29.70 -33.94 -14.71
CA ALA A 323 30.68 -33.62 -15.75
C ALA A 323 32.07 -33.28 -15.13
N VAL A 324 32.09 -32.40 -14.13
CA VAL A 324 33.35 -32.05 -13.41
C VAL A 324 34.01 -33.29 -12.77
N TRP A 325 33.21 -34.20 -12.19
CA TRP A 325 33.73 -35.44 -11.66
C TRP A 325 34.30 -36.34 -12.76
N LEU A 326 33.62 -36.49 -13.87
CA LEU A 326 34.10 -37.31 -15.02
C LEU A 326 35.41 -36.76 -15.59
N LEU A 327 35.52 -35.45 -15.73
CA LEU A 327 36.69 -34.79 -16.33
C LEU A 327 37.88 -34.72 -15.39
N THR A 328 37.64 -34.40 -14.10
CA THR A 328 38.74 -34.13 -13.15
C THR A 328 39.06 -35.29 -12.26
N ARG A 329 38.15 -36.24 -12.07
CA ARG A 329 38.23 -37.36 -11.09
C ARG A 329 38.58 -36.87 -9.68
N ASN A 330 38.35 -35.59 -9.41
CA ASN A 330 38.65 -34.93 -8.15
C ASN A 330 37.36 -34.51 -7.43
N ILE A 331 37.06 -35.22 -6.34
CA ILE A 331 35.81 -35.01 -5.59
C ILE A 331 35.79 -33.66 -4.90
N THR A 332 36.93 -33.10 -4.49
CA THR A 332 36.99 -31.77 -3.89
C THR A 332 36.52 -30.71 -4.90
N LYS A 333 36.97 -30.79 -6.16
CA LYS A 333 36.51 -29.94 -7.24
C LYS A 333 35.01 -30.13 -7.55
N THR A 334 34.56 -31.37 -7.49
CA THR A 334 33.17 -31.77 -7.67
C THR A 334 32.26 -31.16 -6.58
N LEU A 335 32.71 -31.29 -5.32
CA LEU A 335 31.98 -30.71 -4.18
C LEU A 335 31.90 -29.17 -4.25
N SER A 336 32.91 -28.50 -4.81
CA SER A 336 32.86 -27.04 -4.98
C SER A 336 31.70 -26.56 -5.86
N VAL A 337 31.24 -27.37 -6.83
CA VAL A 337 30.07 -27.06 -7.65
C VAL A 337 28.78 -27.18 -6.83
N LEU A 338 28.68 -28.24 -5.99
CA LEU A 338 27.51 -28.47 -5.14
C LEU A 338 27.34 -27.45 -4.00
N MET A 339 28.45 -26.78 -3.61
CA MET A 339 28.42 -25.81 -2.49
C MET A 339 27.92 -24.45 -2.89
N VAL A 340 27.70 -24.19 -4.17
CA VAL A 340 27.24 -22.90 -4.69
C VAL A 340 25.86 -23.09 -5.33
N ASP A 341 24.84 -22.59 -4.65
CA ASP A 341 23.46 -22.64 -5.10
C ASP A 341 22.99 -21.26 -5.57
N PHE A 342 22.23 -21.24 -6.67
CA PHE A 342 21.63 -20.01 -7.19
C PHE A 342 20.28 -19.68 -6.51
N SER A 343 19.62 -20.70 -5.96
CA SER A 343 18.27 -20.64 -5.49
C SER A 343 18.12 -19.84 -4.19
N CYS A 344 18.95 -20.10 -3.19
CA CYS A 344 18.86 -19.45 -1.88
C CYS A 344 18.89 -17.93 -1.97
N ALA A 345 19.86 -17.40 -2.73
CA ALA A 345 20.01 -15.95 -2.88
C ALA A 345 18.83 -15.31 -3.65
N LEU A 346 18.29 -16.00 -4.68
CA LEU A 346 17.16 -15.51 -5.45
C LEU A 346 15.87 -15.53 -4.62
N LYS A 347 15.59 -16.67 -3.97
CA LYS A 347 14.38 -16.85 -3.13
C LYS A 347 14.33 -15.89 -1.94
N LEU A 348 15.49 -15.40 -1.48
CA LEU A 348 15.56 -14.45 -0.37
C LEU A 348 15.56 -12.98 -0.82
N ALA A 349 16.42 -12.63 -1.77
CA ALA A 349 16.63 -11.22 -2.15
C ALA A 349 15.46 -10.59 -2.91
N MET A 350 14.68 -11.38 -3.69
CA MET A 350 13.55 -10.88 -4.47
C MET A 350 12.38 -10.46 -3.57
N PRO A 351 11.82 -11.32 -2.71
CA PRO A 351 10.74 -10.93 -1.80
C PRO A 351 11.14 -9.75 -0.91
N ILE A 352 12.37 -9.72 -0.40
CA ILE A 352 12.86 -8.61 0.43
C ILE A 352 12.87 -7.29 -0.35
N THR A 353 13.23 -7.32 -1.65
CA THR A 353 13.19 -6.12 -2.49
C THR A 353 11.75 -5.61 -2.65
N VAL A 354 10.79 -6.52 -2.87
CA VAL A 354 9.36 -6.18 -2.98
C VAL A 354 8.82 -5.63 -1.66
N LEU A 355 9.09 -6.31 -0.53
CA LEU A 355 8.69 -5.83 0.80
C LEU A 355 9.30 -4.47 1.13
N SER A 356 10.55 -4.22 0.72
CA SER A 356 11.20 -2.91 0.89
C SER A 356 10.50 -1.82 0.06
N ALA A 357 10.06 -2.15 -1.17
CA ALA A 357 9.28 -1.24 -2.01
C ALA A 357 7.91 -0.93 -1.39
N ILE A 358 7.18 -1.94 -0.90
CA ILE A 358 5.89 -1.76 -0.23
C ILE A 358 6.05 -0.89 1.04
N ARG A 359 7.11 -1.13 1.83
CA ARG A 359 7.42 -0.30 3.00
C ARG A 359 7.64 1.16 2.61
N GLU A 360 8.50 1.42 1.61
CA GLU A 360 8.83 2.77 1.16
C GLU A 360 7.61 3.47 0.52
N ALA A 361 6.73 2.72 -0.15
CA ALA A 361 5.41 3.21 -0.59
C ALA A 361 4.58 3.68 0.62
N GLY A 362 4.51 2.87 1.69
CA GLY A 362 3.81 3.23 2.93
C GLY A 362 4.34 4.50 3.60
N GLU A 363 5.66 4.74 3.55
CA GLU A 363 6.29 5.96 4.04
C GLU A 363 5.85 7.22 3.25
N ASN A 364 5.38 7.03 2.00
CA ASN A 364 4.83 8.08 1.13
C ASN A 364 3.28 8.04 1.05
N ASN A 365 2.60 7.55 2.07
CA ASN A 365 1.14 7.45 2.13
C ASN A 365 0.51 6.62 1.00
N ILE A 366 1.25 5.66 0.43
CA ILE A 366 0.81 4.77 -0.63
C ILE A 366 0.69 3.36 -0.05
N THR A 367 -0.52 2.82 -0.01
CA THR A 367 -0.78 1.44 0.43
C THR A 367 -0.87 0.52 -0.78
N VAL A 368 -0.08 -0.54 -0.81
CA VAL A 368 -0.02 -1.52 -1.91
C VAL A 368 -0.44 -2.88 -1.40
N LYS A 369 -1.43 -3.52 -2.01
CA LYS A 369 -1.96 -4.83 -1.59
C LYS A 369 -1.07 -6.03 -1.98
N GLY A 370 -0.09 -5.84 -2.84
CA GLY A 370 0.84 -6.92 -3.20
C GLY A 370 1.87 -6.56 -4.26
N GLY A 371 2.97 -7.33 -4.29
CA GLY A 371 4.10 -7.08 -5.18
C GLY A 371 3.76 -7.13 -6.67
N LYS A 372 2.77 -7.94 -7.07
CA LYS A 372 2.31 -8.01 -8.46
C LYS A 372 1.79 -6.68 -8.99
N PHE A 373 1.23 -5.83 -8.12
CA PHE A 373 0.69 -4.54 -8.52
C PHE A 373 1.81 -3.51 -8.72
N LEU A 374 2.88 -3.56 -7.92
CA LEU A 374 4.09 -2.75 -8.19
C LEU A 374 4.77 -3.17 -9.50
N GLU A 375 4.79 -4.47 -9.82
CA GLU A 375 5.26 -4.96 -11.11
C GLU A 375 4.40 -4.42 -12.24
N ALA A 376 3.05 -4.49 -12.11
CA ALA A 376 2.12 -3.93 -13.08
C ALA A 376 2.34 -2.43 -13.28
N VAL A 377 2.52 -1.67 -12.20
CA VAL A 377 2.85 -0.23 -12.27
C VAL A 377 4.20 0.01 -12.97
N ALA A 378 5.22 -0.81 -12.73
CA ALA A 378 6.51 -0.67 -13.41
C ALA A 378 6.40 -0.93 -14.93
N ASP A 379 5.64 -1.95 -15.31
CA ASP A 379 5.45 -2.38 -16.71
C ASP A 379 4.40 -1.54 -17.46
N ALA A 380 3.60 -0.74 -16.76
CA ALA A 380 2.55 0.05 -17.36
C ALA A 380 3.08 1.07 -18.36
N ASP A 381 2.45 1.10 -19.52
CA ASP A 381 2.69 2.05 -20.61
C ASP A 381 1.49 3.00 -20.83
N THR A 382 0.32 2.63 -20.35
CA THR A 382 -0.93 3.40 -20.45
C THR A 382 -1.50 3.69 -19.06
N ILE A 383 -1.90 4.94 -18.84
CA ILE A 383 -2.56 5.37 -17.60
C ILE A 383 -3.89 6.06 -17.96
N VAL A 384 -4.94 5.68 -17.28
CA VAL A 384 -6.29 6.24 -17.44
C VAL A 384 -6.67 6.95 -16.15
N PHE A 385 -7.02 8.21 -16.25
CA PHE A 385 -7.51 9.02 -15.14
C PHE A 385 -9.01 9.24 -15.26
N ASP A 386 -9.74 9.03 -14.17
CA ASP A 386 -11.00 9.74 -14.02
C ASP A 386 -10.74 11.22 -13.80
N LYS A 387 -11.68 12.08 -14.23
CA LYS A 387 -11.55 13.53 -14.01
C LYS A 387 -11.92 13.91 -12.57
N THR A 388 -13.15 13.57 -12.18
CA THR A 388 -13.78 14.08 -10.97
C THR A 388 -13.22 13.40 -9.71
N GLY A 389 -12.78 14.20 -8.73
CA GLY A 389 -12.18 13.66 -7.51
C GLY A 389 -10.77 13.10 -7.67
N THR A 390 -10.28 12.99 -8.91
CA THR A 390 -8.92 12.53 -9.24
C THR A 390 -8.06 13.67 -9.75
N LEU A 391 -8.32 14.16 -10.98
CA LEU A 391 -7.61 15.34 -11.51
C LEU A 391 -8.14 16.65 -10.93
N THR A 392 -9.34 16.63 -10.35
CA THR A 392 -9.98 17.75 -9.67
C THR A 392 -10.08 17.50 -8.17
N LYS A 393 -10.42 18.56 -7.40
CA LYS A 393 -10.53 18.48 -5.93
C LYS A 393 -11.89 17.92 -5.44
N ALA A 394 -12.82 17.59 -6.36
CA ALA A 394 -14.20 17.22 -6.05
C ALA A 394 -14.92 18.23 -5.12
N THR A 395 -14.57 19.50 -5.24
CA THR A 395 -15.19 20.61 -4.53
C THR A 395 -15.80 21.59 -5.52
N PRO A 396 -16.81 21.15 -6.29
CA PRO A 396 -17.44 22.02 -7.27
C PRO A 396 -18.06 23.24 -6.60
N THR A 397 -17.92 24.38 -7.27
CA THR A 397 -18.47 25.67 -6.82
C THR A 397 -19.19 26.37 -7.95
N VAL A 398 -20.31 27.02 -7.64
CA VAL A 398 -21.03 27.87 -8.62
C VAL A 398 -20.20 29.11 -8.87
N LYS A 399 -19.79 29.34 -10.12
CA LYS A 399 -19.00 30.50 -10.53
C LYS A 399 -19.87 31.62 -11.11
N GLU A 400 -20.83 31.24 -11.94
CA GLU A 400 -21.65 32.19 -12.67
C GLU A 400 -23.04 31.58 -12.88
N ILE A 401 -24.08 32.41 -12.83
CA ILE A 401 -25.42 32.04 -13.20
C ILE A 401 -25.79 32.91 -14.40
N VAL A 402 -26.00 32.29 -15.53
CA VAL A 402 -26.34 32.97 -16.78
C VAL A 402 -27.83 32.86 -17.00
N ALA A 403 -28.54 33.96 -16.80
CA ALA A 403 -30.00 34.05 -16.99
C ALA A 403 -30.39 34.18 -18.47
N PHE A 404 -31.39 33.43 -18.89
CA PHE A 404 -32.04 33.45 -20.21
C PHE A 404 -33.51 33.82 -20.09
N SER A 405 -33.83 34.62 -19.10
CA SER A 405 -35.18 35.05 -18.76
C SER A 405 -35.13 36.36 -17.98
N GLU A 406 -36.27 36.92 -17.63
CA GLU A 406 -36.38 38.12 -16.79
C GLU A 406 -36.24 37.82 -15.28
N TYR A 407 -36.11 36.56 -14.86
CA TYR A 407 -35.87 36.17 -13.46
C TYR A 407 -34.54 36.68 -12.97
N SER A 408 -34.45 37.06 -11.70
CA SER A 408 -33.16 37.43 -11.11
C SER A 408 -32.27 36.19 -10.92
N GLU A 409 -30.94 36.37 -10.93
CA GLU A 409 -30.00 35.28 -10.66
C GLU A 409 -30.26 34.58 -9.31
N ASN A 410 -30.70 35.33 -8.30
CA ASN A 410 -31.01 34.79 -6.99
C ASN A 410 -32.30 33.94 -7.01
N ASP A 411 -33.33 34.35 -7.77
CA ASP A 411 -34.54 33.53 -7.91
C ASP A 411 -34.24 32.23 -8.64
N LEU A 412 -33.45 32.30 -9.71
CA LEU A 412 -33.02 31.12 -10.48
C LEU A 412 -32.18 30.16 -9.64
N LEU A 413 -31.25 30.69 -8.82
CA LEU A 413 -30.46 29.88 -7.89
C LEU A 413 -31.33 29.26 -6.80
N CYS A 414 -32.33 29.98 -6.30
CA CYS A 414 -33.25 29.47 -5.29
C CYS A 414 -34.09 28.32 -5.84
N ILE A 415 -34.62 28.45 -7.07
CA ILE A 415 -35.34 27.37 -7.76
C ILE A 415 -34.45 26.15 -7.96
N ALA A 416 -33.21 26.34 -8.44
CA ALA A 416 -32.28 25.27 -8.66
C ALA A 416 -31.89 24.56 -7.36
N ALA A 417 -31.60 25.32 -6.30
CA ALA A 417 -31.25 24.76 -4.99
C ALA A 417 -32.41 23.96 -4.38
N CYS A 418 -33.62 24.42 -4.52
CA CYS A 418 -34.83 23.74 -4.05
C CYS A 418 -35.02 22.37 -4.73
N LEU A 419 -34.71 22.25 -6.02
CA LEU A 419 -34.81 20.99 -6.75
C LEU A 419 -33.65 20.03 -6.41
N GLU A 420 -32.45 20.57 -6.25
CA GLU A 420 -31.21 19.79 -6.03
C GLU A 420 -31.02 19.36 -4.56
N GLU A 421 -31.72 19.98 -3.60
CA GLU A 421 -31.52 19.70 -2.16
C GLU A 421 -31.77 18.24 -1.77
N HIS A 422 -32.65 17.56 -2.51
CA HIS A 422 -33.01 16.16 -2.23
C HIS A 422 -32.04 15.13 -2.82
N PHE A 423 -31.03 15.58 -3.59
CA PHE A 423 -30.13 14.70 -4.30
C PHE A 423 -28.67 14.91 -3.88
N PRO A 424 -28.07 13.97 -3.14
CA PRO A 424 -26.76 14.16 -2.53
C PRO A 424 -25.60 13.87 -3.51
N HIS A 425 -25.54 14.58 -4.65
CA HIS A 425 -24.36 14.54 -5.50
C HIS A 425 -23.59 15.86 -5.46
N SER A 426 -22.33 15.84 -5.87
CA SER A 426 -21.39 16.96 -5.70
C SER A 426 -21.84 18.26 -6.35
N MET A 427 -22.44 18.20 -7.54
CA MET A 427 -22.94 19.38 -8.24
C MET A 427 -24.20 19.97 -7.56
N ALA A 428 -25.12 19.10 -7.10
CA ALA A 428 -26.29 19.52 -6.32
C ALA A 428 -25.85 20.25 -5.05
N LYS A 429 -24.90 19.69 -4.33
CA LYS A 429 -24.33 20.32 -3.13
C LYS A 429 -23.73 21.69 -3.44
N ALA A 430 -23.02 21.85 -4.55
CA ALA A 430 -22.49 23.16 -4.96
C ALA A 430 -23.58 24.23 -5.16
N VAL A 431 -24.72 23.86 -5.76
CA VAL A 431 -25.86 24.75 -5.98
C VAL A 431 -26.49 25.13 -4.65
N VAL A 432 -26.74 24.15 -3.78
CA VAL A 432 -27.33 24.37 -2.46
C VAL A 432 -26.41 25.22 -1.58
N ASP A 433 -25.12 24.94 -1.56
CA ASP A 433 -24.17 25.72 -0.77
C ASP A 433 -24.04 27.16 -1.29
N ALA A 434 -24.06 27.37 -2.61
CA ALA A 434 -24.08 28.71 -3.20
C ALA A 434 -25.35 29.53 -2.81
N ALA A 435 -26.50 28.87 -2.72
CA ALA A 435 -27.72 29.50 -2.23
C ALA A 435 -27.62 29.87 -0.74
N LYS A 436 -27.04 28.99 0.08
CA LYS A 436 -26.81 29.25 1.52
C LYS A 436 -25.80 30.40 1.74
N GLU A 437 -24.73 30.46 0.98
CA GLU A 437 -23.74 31.55 1.05
C GLU A 437 -24.35 32.92 0.71
N ARG A 438 -25.30 32.95 -0.23
CA ARG A 438 -26.03 34.16 -0.56
C ARG A 438 -27.18 34.44 0.41
N HIS A 439 -27.33 33.66 1.49
CA HIS A 439 -28.42 33.77 2.48
C HIS A 439 -29.83 33.70 1.86
N LEU A 440 -29.97 32.92 0.78
CA LEU A 440 -31.28 32.69 0.17
C LEU A 440 -31.98 31.57 0.97
N SER A 441 -33.07 31.92 1.62
CA SER A 441 -33.94 30.92 2.23
C SER A 441 -34.95 30.47 1.17
N HIS A 442 -35.05 29.17 0.97
CA HIS A 442 -36.13 28.59 0.17
C HIS A 442 -37.05 27.78 1.09
N GLU A 443 -38.34 28.05 1.02
CA GLU A 443 -39.37 27.13 1.49
C GLU A 443 -39.55 26.08 0.39
N GLU A 444 -39.95 24.84 0.71
CA GLU A 444 -40.27 23.82 -0.30
C GLU A 444 -41.34 24.37 -1.26
N MET A 445 -40.93 24.81 -2.45
CA MET A 445 -41.78 25.42 -3.46
C MET A 445 -42.30 24.41 -4.48
N HIS A 446 -41.78 23.18 -4.46
CA HIS A 446 -42.08 22.19 -5.49
C HIS A 446 -43.10 21.14 -5.04
N SER A 447 -43.79 20.54 -6.01
CA SER A 447 -44.57 19.33 -5.84
C SER A 447 -43.62 18.09 -5.84
N LYS A 448 -44.17 16.90 -6.03
CA LYS A 448 -43.38 15.66 -6.12
C LYS A 448 -42.23 15.79 -7.13
N VAL A 449 -41.01 15.57 -6.68
CA VAL A 449 -39.81 15.54 -7.52
C VAL A 449 -39.66 14.16 -8.17
N GLU A 450 -39.49 14.11 -9.50
CA GLU A 450 -39.20 12.89 -10.25
C GLU A 450 -37.74 12.94 -10.71
N TYR A 451 -36.96 12.00 -10.23
CA TYR A 451 -35.54 11.84 -10.63
C TYR A 451 -35.44 10.94 -11.86
N VAL A 452 -34.83 11.45 -12.91
CA VAL A 452 -34.48 10.67 -14.11
C VAL A 452 -33.01 10.28 -13.99
N VAL A 453 -32.77 8.99 -13.71
CA VAL A 453 -31.42 8.46 -13.41
C VAL A 453 -30.41 8.87 -14.48
N ALA A 454 -29.29 9.46 -14.05
CA ALA A 454 -28.16 9.93 -14.87
C ALA A 454 -28.47 11.12 -15.82
N HIS A 455 -29.69 11.68 -15.83
CA HIS A 455 -30.07 12.71 -16.77
C HIS A 455 -30.46 14.05 -16.08
N GLY A 456 -31.32 14.03 -15.08
CA GLY A 456 -31.76 15.25 -14.40
C GLY A 456 -33.01 15.07 -13.52
N ILE A 457 -33.58 16.17 -13.15
CA ILE A 457 -34.74 16.28 -12.25
C ILE A 457 -35.88 16.95 -12.95
N SER A 458 -37.08 16.40 -12.83
CA SER A 458 -38.35 17.00 -13.27
C SER A 458 -39.27 17.24 -12.07
N SER A 459 -39.84 18.42 -11.96
CA SER A 459 -40.82 18.77 -10.94
C SER A 459 -41.81 19.84 -11.45
N SER A 460 -42.70 20.32 -10.60
CA SER A 460 -43.52 21.49 -10.89
C SER A 460 -43.51 22.48 -9.73
N ILE A 461 -43.39 23.77 -10.08
CA ILE A 461 -43.46 24.93 -9.18
C ILE A 461 -44.52 25.84 -9.71
N ASP A 462 -45.51 26.24 -8.88
CA ASP A 462 -46.66 27.07 -9.27
C ASP A 462 -47.37 26.54 -10.53
N ASP A 463 -47.64 25.22 -10.58
CA ASP A 463 -48.24 24.50 -11.71
C ASP A 463 -47.44 24.54 -13.03
N LYS A 464 -46.23 25.09 -13.05
CA LYS A 464 -45.33 25.07 -14.21
C LYS A 464 -44.33 23.92 -14.11
N LYS A 465 -44.13 23.21 -15.21
CA LYS A 465 -43.10 22.15 -15.27
C LYS A 465 -41.73 22.80 -15.22
N VAL A 466 -40.90 22.35 -14.26
CA VAL A 466 -39.54 22.82 -14.07
C VAL A 466 -38.59 21.61 -14.23
N LEU A 467 -37.53 21.80 -15.00
CA LEU A 467 -36.53 20.80 -15.33
C LEU A 467 -35.13 21.32 -15.00
N ILE A 468 -34.32 20.51 -14.36
CA ILE A 468 -32.92 20.82 -14.13
C ILE A 468 -32.06 19.57 -14.46
N GLY A 469 -30.95 19.73 -15.20
CA GLY A 469 -30.13 18.60 -15.58
C GLY A 469 -29.11 18.91 -16.65
N SER A 470 -28.64 17.84 -17.32
CA SER A 470 -27.66 17.89 -18.40
C SER A 470 -28.20 18.52 -19.67
N SER A 471 -27.33 18.92 -20.60
CA SER A 471 -27.70 19.39 -21.94
C SER A 471 -28.57 18.38 -22.68
N HIS A 472 -28.17 17.09 -22.66
CA HIS A 472 -28.91 16.01 -23.26
C HIS A 472 -30.34 15.91 -22.74
N PHE A 473 -30.49 15.89 -21.41
CA PHE A 473 -31.82 15.84 -20.76
C PHE A 473 -32.72 16.99 -21.16
N ILE A 474 -32.19 18.23 -21.12
CA ILE A 474 -33.00 19.42 -21.37
C ILE A 474 -33.37 19.57 -22.86
N PHE A 475 -32.41 19.37 -23.77
CA PHE A 475 -32.64 19.66 -25.19
C PHE A 475 -33.08 18.45 -26.01
N GLU A 476 -32.58 17.25 -25.74
CA GLU A 476 -32.87 16.05 -26.52
C GLU A 476 -34.05 15.26 -25.96
N ASP A 477 -34.03 14.94 -24.64
CA ASP A 477 -35.07 14.12 -24.02
C ASP A 477 -36.39 14.96 -23.85
N GLU A 478 -36.28 16.15 -23.29
CA GLU A 478 -37.43 17.01 -22.96
C GLU A 478 -37.76 18.02 -24.06
N GLY A 479 -36.90 18.19 -25.06
CA GLY A 479 -37.16 19.05 -26.23
C GLY A 479 -37.31 20.53 -25.89
N CYS A 480 -36.59 21.03 -24.88
CA CYS A 480 -36.57 22.43 -24.52
C CYS A 480 -35.87 23.28 -25.57
N THR A 481 -36.18 24.55 -25.65
CA THR A 481 -35.61 25.48 -26.64
C THR A 481 -34.95 26.67 -25.97
N ILE A 482 -33.94 27.22 -26.63
CA ILE A 482 -33.28 28.45 -26.22
C ILE A 482 -34.06 29.62 -26.82
N PRO A 483 -34.47 30.62 -26.02
CA PRO A 483 -35.12 31.80 -26.59
C PRO A 483 -34.17 32.50 -27.58
N SER A 484 -34.67 32.84 -28.76
CA SER A 484 -33.85 33.35 -29.89
C SER A 484 -33.06 34.62 -29.57
N GLU A 485 -33.58 35.44 -28.65
CA GLU A 485 -32.96 36.68 -28.17
C GLU A 485 -31.68 36.45 -27.32
N TYR A 486 -31.51 35.23 -26.77
CA TYR A 486 -30.38 34.88 -25.91
C TYR A 486 -29.40 33.90 -26.57
N GLN A 487 -29.53 33.61 -27.89
CA GLN A 487 -28.68 32.68 -28.57
C GLN A 487 -27.18 33.05 -28.50
N ASP A 488 -26.87 34.34 -28.72
CA ASP A 488 -25.47 34.84 -28.64
C ASP A 488 -24.90 34.67 -27.23
N ARG A 489 -25.74 34.79 -26.20
CA ARG A 489 -25.37 34.63 -24.80
C ARG A 489 -25.07 33.16 -24.48
N TYR A 490 -25.85 32.24 -25.04
CA TYR A 490 -25.64 30.82 -24.90
C TYR A 490 -24.34 30.39 -25.59
N ASP A 491 -24.03 30.87 -26.78
CA ASP A 491 -22.85 30.58 -27.54
C ASP A 491 -21.57 31.13 -26.87
N SER A 492 -21.72 32.14 -26.02
CA SER A 492 -20.61 32.74 -25.24
C SER A 492 -20.29 32.04 -23.93
N LEU A 493 -21.05 31.01 -23.54
CA LEU A 493 -20.77 30.24 -22.31
C LEU A 493 -19.36 29.70 -22.34
N LYS A 494 -18.67 29.83 -21.21
CA LYS A 494 -17.28 29.38 -21.08
C LYS A 494 -17.20 27.84 -21.11
N PRO A 495 -16.40 27.28 -22.02
CA PRO A 495 -16.32 25.82 -22.19
C PRO A 495 -15.64 25.07 -21.01
N GLU A 496 -14.93 25.79 -20.16
CA GLU A 496 -14.18 25.25 -19.03
C GLU A 496 -15.06 24.87 -17.83
N TYR A 497 -16.33 25.36 -17.80
CA TYR A 497 -17.29 25.08 -16.72
C TYR A 497 -18.19 23.91 -17.08
N SER A 498 -18.56 23.13 -16.08
CA SER A 498 -19.69 22.20 -16.20
C SER A 498 -20.98 23.00 -16.14
N HIS A 499 -21.90 22.71 -17.03
CA HIS A 499 -23.14 23.45 -17.17
C HIS A 499 -24.34 22.64 -16.66
N LEU A 500 -25.08 23.18 -15.71
CA LEU A 500 -26.34 22.64 -15.24
C LEU A 500 -27.45 23.54 -15.79
N TYR A 501 -28.33 22.96 -16.58
CA TYR A 501 -29.36 23.67 -17.32
C TYR A 501 -30.68 23.66 -16.54
N LEU A 502 -31.30 24.84 -16.38
CA LEU A 502 -32.61 25.01 -15.76
C LEU A 502 -33.60 25.48 -16.84
N ALA A 503 -34.70 24.75 -17.01
CA ALA A 503 -35.74 25.07 -17.94
C ALA A 503 -37.12 25.12 -17.24
N ILE A 504 -37.98 26.07 -17.67
CA ILE A 504 -39.38 26.20 -17.23
C ILE A 504 -40.25 26.20 -18.47
N GLU A 505 -41.34 25.40 -18.47
CA GLU A 505 -42.30 25.30 -19.58
C GLU A 505 -41.63 25.12 -20.94
N LYS A 506 -40.61 24.21 -21.01
CA LYS A 506 -39.83 23.90 -22.20
C LYS A 506 -38.97 25.06 -22.75
N GLN A 507 -38.71 26.09 -21.99
CA GLN A 507 -37.78 27.16 -22.34
C GLN A 507 -36.62 27.20 -21.37
N LEU A 508 -35.40 27.33 -21.89
CA LEU A 508 -34.22 27.53 -21.08
C LEU A 508 -34.32 28.88 -20.34
N VAL A 509 -34.23 28.86 -19.00
CA VAL A 509 -34.30 30.06 -18.16
C VAL A 509 -32.99 30.40 -17.48
N ALA A 510 -32.12 29.41 -17.24
CA ALA A 510 -30.80 29.65 -16.70
C ALA A 510 -29.81 28.53 -17.08
N VAL A 511 -28.53 28.89 -17.08
CA VAL A 511 -27.42 27.95 -17.03
C VAL A 511 -26.56 28.27 -15.80
N ILE A 512 -26.44 27.32 -14.90
CA ILE A 512 -25.61 27.43 -13.73
C ILE A 512 -24.22 26.87 -14.10
N CYS A 513 -23.22 27.75 -14.13
CA CYS A 513 -21.87 27.41 -14.46
C CYS A 513 -21.11 26.96 -13.21
N ILE A 514 -20.72 25.73 -13.17
CA ILE A 514 -20.06 25.09 -12.03
C ILE A 514 -18.61 24.78 -12.40
N GLU A 515 -17.67 25.22 -11.59
CA GLU A 515 -16.25 24.88 -11.72
C GLU A 515 -15.89 23.85 -10.66
N ASP A 516 -15.34 22.72 -11.11
CA ASP A 516 -14.63 21.78 -10.26
C ASP A 516 -13.13 22.04 -10.47
N PRO A 517 -12.43 22.67 -9.50
CA PRO A 517 -11.08 23.15 -9.72
C PRO A 517 -10.11 22.01 -9.94
N LEU A 518 -9.32 22.10 -11.01
CA LEU A 518 -8.20 21.19 -11.25
C LEU A 518 -7.19 21.32 -10.11
N ARG A 519 -6.60 20.21 -9.73
CA ARG A 519 -5.45 20.18 -8.82
C ARG A 519 -4.27 20.90 -9.47
N GLU A 520 -3.56 21.71 -8.72
CA GLU A 520 -2.48 22.57 -9.23
C GLU A 520 -1.34 21.73 -9.85
N GLU A 521 -1.08 20.57 -9.26
CA GLU A 521 -0.02 19.65 -9.66
C GLU A 521 -0.39 18.75 -10.87
N ALA A 522 -1.66 18.73 -11.32
CA ALA A 522 -2.13 17.79 -12.35
C ALA A 522 -1.32 17.85 -13.67
N THR A 523 -1.05 19.05 -14.16
CA THR A 523 -0.27 19.24 -15.41
C THR A 523 1.18 18.78 -15.25
N GLU A 524 1.80 19.08 -14.11
CA GLU A 524 3.17 18.67 -13.81
C GLU A 524 3.27 17.15 -13.62
N MET A 525 2.32 16.56 -12.92
CA MET A 525 2.21 15.13 -12.70
C MET A 525 2.15 14.38 -14.03
N VAL A 526 1.29 14.76 -14.98
CA VAL A 526 1.20 14.13 -16.32
C VAL A 526 2.55 14.22 -17.06
N ARG A 527 3.20 15.38 -17.03
CA ARG A 527 4.51 15.54 -17.65
C ARG A 527 5.57 14.62 -17.02
N ASN A 528 5.57 14.47 -15.70
CA ASN A 528 6.54 13.64 -14.98
C ASN A 528 6.27 12.15 -15.15
N LEU A 529 5.00 11.71 -15.25
CA LEU A 529 4.63 10.34 -15.61
C LEU A 529 5.15 9.95 -16.99
N LYS A 530 5.05 10.85 -17.99
CA LYS A 530 5.62 10.62 -19.32
C LYS A 530 7.15 10.47 -19.27
N LYS A 531 7.86 11.26 -18.44
CA LYS A 531 9.29 11.07 -18.19
C LYS A 531 9.61 9.76 -17.47
N ALA A 532 8.72 9.28 -16.59
CA ALA A 532 8.89 8.03 -15.88
C ALA A 532 8.59 6.78 -16.71
N GLY A 533 8.16 6.94 -17.99
CA GLY A 533 7.99 5.85 -18.95
C GLY A 533 6.55 5.55 -19.37
N ILE A 534 5.57 6.32 -18.92
CA ILE A 534 4.19 6.24 -19.43
C ILE A 534 4.16 6.81 -20.86
N ARG A 535 3.60 6.04 -21.78
CA ARG A 535 3.53 6.40 -23.21
C ARG A 535 2.22 7.07 -23.59
N LYS A 536 1.13 6.69 -22.92
CA LYS A 536 -0.24 7.14 -23.22
C LYS A 536 -0.93 7.53 -21.92
N VAL A 537 -1.40 8.77 -21.83
CA VAL A 537 -2.21 9.29 -20.72
C VAL A 537 -3.59 9.62 -21.25
N VAL A 538 -4.60 9.02 -20.67
CA VAL A 538 -6.01 9.13 -21.07
C VAL A 538 -6.81 9.75 -19.95
N MET A 539 -7.73 10.65 -20.26
CA MET A 539 -8.73 11.19 -19.32
C MET A 539 -10.12 10.70 -19.70
N MET A 540 -10.88 10.25 -18.74
CA MET A 540 -12.30 9.89 -18.90
C MET A 540 -13.17 10.74 -18.00
N THR A 541 -14.32 11.17 -18.49
CA THR A 541 -15.25 12.01 -17.74
C THR A 541 -16.68 11.84 -18.23
N GLY A 542 -17.66 12.00 -17.32
CA GLY A 542 -19.05 12.13 -17.67
C GLY A 542 -19.45 13.53 -18.16
N ASP A 543 -18.52 14.51 -18.18
CA ASP A 543 -18.78 15.85 -18.68
C ASP A 543 -19.00 15.89 -20.20
N SER A 544 -19.56 17.01 -20.68
CA SER A 544 -19.74 17.28 -22.10
C SER A 544 -18.41 17.31 -22.85
N GLU A 545 -18.44 16.97 -24.15
CA GLU A 545 -17.31 17.02 -25.06
C GLU A 545 -16.53 18.34 -24.99
N ARG A 546 -17.26 19.46 -24.91
CA ARG A 546 -16.68 20.81 -24.84
C ARG A 546 -15.82 21.04 -23.60
N THR A 547 -16.33 20.60 -22.44
CA THR A 547 -15.64 20.71 -21.13
C THR A 547 -14.46 19.78 -21.09
N ALA A 548 -14.65 18.52 -21.52
CA ALA A 548 -13.58 17.50 -21.56
C ALA A 548 -12.39 17.94 -22.41
N ALA A 549 -12.65 18.48 -23.62
CA ALA A 549 -11.61 18.97 -24.52
C ALA A 549 -10.79 20.12 -23.89
N ALA A 550 -11.45 21.06 -23.22
CA ALA A 550 -10.79 22.21 -22.56
C ALA A 550 -9.86 21.74 -21.44
N ILE A 551 -10.31 20.81 -20.60
CA ILE A 551 -9.55 20.26 -19.48
C ILE A 551 -8.40 19.39 -19.99
N ALA A 552 -8.64 18.50 -20.94
CA ALA A 552 -7.63 17.63 -21.55
C ALA A 552 -6.45 18.44 -22.11
N LYS A 553 -6.74 19.53 -22.80
CA LYS A 553 -5.73 20.46 -23.32
C LYS A 553 -4.94 21.12 -22.21
N ARG A 554 -5.60 21.51 -21.11
CA ARG A 554 -4.95 22.19 -19.97
C ARG A 554 -4.04 21.24 -19.19
N VAL A 555 -4.49 20.01 -18.96
CA VAL A 555 -3.73 18.97 -18.23
C VAL A 555 -2.61 18.38 -19.09
N GLY A 556 -2.80 18.32 -20.41
CA GLY A 556 -1.81 17.78 -21.37
C GLY A 556 -1.86 16.27 -21.52
N VAL A 557 -3.06 15.68 -21.39
CA VAL A 557 -3.30 14.26 -21.69
C VAL A 557 -3.23 13.99 -23.21
N ASP A 558 -3.02 12.73 -23.61
CA ASP A 558 -2.87 12.35 -25.01
C ASP A 558 -4.22 12.10 -25.68
N GLU A 559 -5.15 11.52 -24.94
CA GLU A 559 -6.53 11.24 -25.37
C GLU A 559 -7.50 11.57 -24.25
N TYR A 560 -8.74 11.89 -24.62
CA TYR A 560 -9.84 12.05 -23.67
C TYR A 560 -11.14 11.45 -24.22
N TYR A 561 -12.02 11.06 -23.33
CA TYR A 561 -13.35 10.54 -23.62
C TYR A 561 -14.37 11.28 -22.74
N ALA A 562 -15.35 11.89 -23.39
CA ALA A 562 -16.43 12.65 -22.77
C ALA A 562 -17.70 11.81 -22.69
N GLU A 563 -18.64 12.20 -21.81
CA GLU A 563 -19.98 11.58 -21.67
C GLU A 563 -19.91 10.06 -21.42
N VAL A 564 -18.85 9.62 -20.69
CA VAL A 564 -18.54 8.21 -20.44
C VAL A 564 -19.28 7.70 -19.22
N LEU A 565 -20.01 6.59 -19.38
CA LEU A 565 -20.62 5.86 -18.27
C LEU A 565 -19.58 4.97 -17.54
N PRO A 566 -19.84 4.55 -16.28
CA PRO A 566 -18.91 3.67 -15.54
C PRO A 566 -18.56 2.37 -16.27
N GLU A 567 -19.53 1.77 -16.98
CA GLU A 567 -19.31 0.54 -17.75
C GLU A 567 -18.39 0.76 -18.96
N ASP A 568 -18.45 1.92 -19.60
CA ASP A 568 -17.62 2.26 -20.76
C ASP A 568 -16.14 2.41 -20.37
N LYS A 569 -15.88 2.89 -19.14
CA LYS A 569 -14.53 2.98 -18.58
C LYS A 569 -13.89 1.58 -18.48
N ALA A 570 -14.64 0.60 -17.96
CA ALA A 570 -14.18 -0.78 -17.86
C ALA A 570 -13.94 -1.39 -19.24
N ASN A 571 -14.89 -1.21 -20.17
CA ASN A 571 -14.77 -1.70 -21.57
C ASN A 571 -13.53 -1.12 -22.28
N PHE A 572 -13.23 0.16 -22.04
CA PHE A 572 -12.03 0.77 -22.60
C PHE A 572 -10.76 0.13 -22.04
N VAL A 573 -10.69 -0.07 -20.74
CA VAL A 573 -9.53 -0.73 -20.08
C VAL A 573 -9.33 -2.13 -20.64
N GLU A 574 -10.40 -2.92 -20.77
CA GLU A 574 -10.33 -4.27 -21.34
C GLU A 574 -9.87 -4.27 -22.79
N LYS A 575 -10.32 -3.30 -23.59
CA LYS A 575 -9.89 -3.14 -24.99
C LYS A 575 -8.39 -2.83 -25.08
N GLU A 576 -7.89 -1.88 -24.30
CA GLU A 576 -6.46 -1.55 -24.26
C GLU A 576 -5.61 -2.76 -23.86
N LYS A 577 -6.07 -3.54 -22.88
CA LYS A 577 -5.42 -4.80 -22.47
C LYS A 577 -5.45 -5.85 -23.56
N ALA A 578 -6.56 -5.99 -24.29
CA ALA A 578 -6.67 -6.93 -25.40
C ALA A 578 -5.71 -6.57 -26.55
N GLU A 579 -5.36 -5.29 -26.71
CA GLU A 579 -4.33 -4.80 -27.65
C GLU A 579 -2.89 -5.04 -27.12
N GLY A 580 -2.74 -5.65 -25.95
CA GLY A 580 -1.44 -6.00 -25.35
C GLY A 580 -0.79 -4.89 -24.53
N ARG A 581 -1.50 -3.81 -24.24
CA ARG A 581 -1.00 -2.73 -23.36
C ARG A 581 -1.16 -3.09 -21.91
N LYS A 582 -0.31 -2.49 -21.07
CA LYS A 582 -0.39 -2.57 -19.61
C LYS A 582 -1.02 -1.30 -19.08
N VAL A 583 -2.19 -1.45 -18.47
CA VAL A 583 -3.07 -0.32 -18.12
C VAL A 583 -3.16 -0.13 -16.61
N ILE A 584 -2.90 1.09 -16.15
CA ILE A 584 -3.27 1.56 -14.82
C ILE A 584 -4.54 2.39 -14.93
N MET A 585 -5.52 2.13 -14.07
CA MET A 585 -6.70 2.99 -13.87
C MET A 585 -6.57 3.74 -12.56
N ILE A 586 -6.82 5.05 -12.59
CA ILE A 586 -6.82 5.92 -11.41
C ILE A 586 -8.17 6.62 -11.29
N GLY A 587 -8.82 6.45 -10.14
CA GLY A 587 -10.13 7.02 -9.86
C GLY A 587 -10.37 7.29 -8.38
N ASP A 588 -11.56 7.82 -8.04
CA ASP A 588 -12.00 8.04 -6.66
C ASP A 588 -12.59 6.77 -6.01
N GLY A 589 -12.88 5.76 -6.81
CA GLY A 589 -13.23 4.40 -6.41
C GLY A 589 -14.70 4.08 -6.26
N ILE A 590 -15.61 5.04 -6.16
CA ILE A 590 -17.04 4.73 -6.00
C ILE A 590 -17.64 4.37 -7.37
N ASN A 591 -17.49 5.27 -8.33
CA ASN A 591 -18.05 5.08 -9.68
C ASN A 591 -17.10 4.29 -10.62
N ASP A 592 -15.83 4.19 -10.27
CA ASP A 592 -14.79 3.61 -11.12
C ASP A 592 -14.46 2.16 -10.76
N SER A 593 -15.16 1.56 -9.78
CA SER A 593 -14.91 0.21 -9.28
C SER A 593 -14.76 -0.86 -10.38
N PRO A 594 -15.62 -0.90 -11.41
CA PRO A 594 -15.46 -1.86 -12.51
C PRO A 594 -14.17 -1.63 -13.31
N ALA A 595 -13.81 -0.39 -13.60
CA ALA A 595 -12.62 -0.03 -14.36
C ALA A 595 -11.33 -0.26 -13.55
N LEU A 596 -11.34 0.05 -12.25
CA LEU A 596 -10.24 -0.24 -11.33
C LEU A 596 -9.94 -1.74 -11.26
N SER A 597 -10.99 -2.57 -11.17
CA SER A 597 -10.85 -4.03 -11.14
C SER A 597 -10.42 -4.62 -12.48
N ALA A 598 -10.80 -4.01 -13.62
CA ALA A 598 -10.42 -4.46 -14.95
C ALA A 598 -8.96 -4.16 -15.30
N ALA A 599 -8.34 -3.15 -14.69
CA ALA A 599 -6.97 -2.72 -14.94
C ALA A 599 -5.91 -3.77 -14.53
N ASP A 600 -4.66 -3.61 -15.00
CA ASP A 600 -3.53 -4.39 -14.47
C ASP A 600 -3.16 -3.94 -13.05
N ALA A 601 -3.40 -2.67 -12.72
CA ALA A 601 -3.40 -2.13 -11.38
C ALA A 601 -4.43 -0.99 -11.27
N GLY A 602 -5.39 -1.15 -10.36
CA GLY A 602 -6.34 -0.11 -9.99
C GLY A 602 -5.80 0.73 -8.84
N ILE A 603 -5.76 2.06 -9.01
CA ILE A 603 -5.26 3.00 -8.01
C ILE A 603 -6.40 3.91 -7.56
N ALA A 604 -6.72 3.91 -6.28
CA ALA A 604 -7.65 4.86 -5.70
C ALA A 604 -6.91 6.04 -5.06
N ILE A 605 -7.34 7.26 -5.38
CA ILE A 605 -6.90 8.48 -4.73
C ILE A 605 -8.07 9.01 -3.93
N SER A 606 -8.03 8.94 -2.63
CA SER A 606 -9.04 9.56 -1.79
C SER A 606 -8.71 9.55 -0.31
N ASP A 607 -9.01 10.67 0.31
CA ASP A 607 -9.02 10.81 1.78
C ASP A 607 -10.34 10.30 2.40
N GLY A 608 -11.36 9.97 1.60
CA GLY A 608 -12.74 9.82 2.07
C GLY A 608 -13.48 8.52 1.82
N ALA A 609 -13.23 7.80 0.73
CA ALA A 609 -14.05 6.62 0.42
C ALA A 609 -13.33 5.32 0.80
N GLU A 610 -13.72 4.72 1.94
CA GLU A 610 -13.19 3.43 2.38
C GLU A 610 -13.52 2.30 1.38
N ILE A 611 -14.61 2.41 0.62
CA ILE A 611 -14.96 1.51 -0.49
C ILE A 611 -13.86 1.48 -1.56
N ALA A 612 -13.32 2.65 -1.90
CA ALA A 612 -12.22 2.74 -2.86
C ALA A 612 -10.98 1.97 -2.40
N ARG A 613 -10.68 2.02 -1.11
CA ARG A 613 -9.56 1.28 -0.50
C ARG A 613 -9.76 -0.22 -0.54
N GLU A 614 -11.01 -0.69 -0.42
CA GLU A 614 -11.31 -2.12 -0.45
C GLU A 614 -11.17 -2.70 -1.86
N ILE A 615 -11.57 -1.97 -2.89
CA ILE A 615 -11.62 -2.44 -4.28
C ILE A 615 -10.28 -2.23 -4.99
N ALA A 616 -9.63 -1.09 -4.80
CA ALA A 616 -8.38 -0.77 -5.48
C ALA A 616 -7.20 -1.64 -5.00
N ASP A 617 -6.30 -1.94 -5.91
CA ASP A 617 -5.06 -2.69 -5.66
C ASP A 617 -4.02 -1.85 -4.93
N ILE A 618 -4.05 -0.54 -5.17
CA ILE A 618 -3.18 0.47 -4.58
C ILE A 618 -4.03 1.65 -4.15
N THR A 619 -3.77 2.18 -2.97
CA THR A 619 -4.47 3.36 -2.43
C THR A 619 -3.47 4.46 -2.09
N ILE A 620 -3.72 5.67 -2.55
CA ILE A 620 -2.96 6.88 -2.22
C ILE A 620 -3.83 7.71 -1.29
N THR A 621 -3.39 7.84 -0.03
CA THR A 621 -4.13 8.59 1.01
C THR A 621 -3.68 10.06 1.13
N ALA A 622 -2.66 10.46 0.38
CA ALA A 622 -2.24 11.83 0.27
C ALA A 622 -3.17 12.62 -0.66
N ASP A 623 -3.48 13.86 -0.30
CA ASP A 623 -4.21 14.79 -1.18
C ASP A 623 -3.26 15.47 -2.20
N ASP A 624 -2.35 14.66 -2.78
CA ASP A 624 -1.31 15.13 -3.71
C ASP A 624 -1.08 14.11 -4.83
N LEU A 625 -1.35 14.52 -6.07
CA LEU A 625 -1.16 13.69 -7.26
C LEU A 625 0.30 13.37 -7.57
N ARG A 626 1.26 14.08 -6.98
CA ARG A 626 2.69 13.79 -7.17
C ARG A 626 3.06 12.40 -6.65
N GLU A 627 2.28 11.86 -5.71
CA GLU A 627 2.52 10.50 -5.20
C GLU A 627 2.27 9.41 -6.26
N VAL A 628 1.50 9.67 -7.30
CA VAL A 628 1.38 8.76 -8.46
C VAL A 628 2.70 8.65 -9.20
N VAL A 629 3.42 9.77 -9.34
CA VAL A 629 4.76 9.79 -9.94
C VAL A 629 5.76 9.05 -9.05
N THR A 630 5.70 9.32 -7.73
CA THR A 630 6.52 8.63 -6.71
C THR A 630 6.32 7.13 -6.79
N LEU A 631 5.07 6.65 -6.88
CA LEU A 631 4.73 5.23 -7.05
C LEU A 631 5.36 4.63 -8.31
N LYS A 632 5.24 5.30 -9.46
CA LYS A 632 5.82 4.84 -10.73
C LYS A 632 7.35 4.76 -10.65
N LEU A 633 8.00 5.75 -10.08
CA LEU A 633 9.45 5.77 -9.91
C LEU A 633 9.93 4.68 -8.93
N LEU A 634 9.19 4.46 -7.85
CA LEU A 634 9.46 3.42 -6.87
C LEU A 634 9.33 2.03 -7.51
N ALA A 635 8.28 1.78 -8.26
CA ALA A 635 8.06 0.55 -9.00
C ALA A 635 9.20 0.28 -10.01
N ASN A 636 9.60 1.29 -10.77
CA ASN A 636 10.73 1.22 -11.69
C ASN A 636 12.06 0.93 -10.97
N ALA A 637 12.30 1.56 -9.83
CA ALA A 637 13.49 1.35 -9.01
C ALA A 637 13.54 -0.06 -8.41
N MET A 638 12.38 -0.59 -7.97
CA MET A 638 12.22 -1.97 -7.51
C MET A 638 12.64 -2.95 -8.60
N MET A 639 12.08 -2.84 -9.80
CA MET A 639 12.41 -3.71 -10.93
C MET A 639 13.89 -3.62 -11.31
N LYS A 640 14.46 -2.43 -11.32
CA LYS A 640 15.89 -2.22 -11.58
C LYS A 640 16.77 -2.91 -10.53
N ARG A 641 16.40 -2.85 -9.24
CA ARG A 641 17.10 -3.54 -8.16
C ARG A 641 16.98 -5.05 -8.28
N ILE A 642 15.81 -5.59 -8.59
CA ILE A 642 15.58 -7.00 -8.84
C ILE A 642 16.50 -7.51 -9.96
N HIS A 643 16.55 -6.83 -11.10
CA HIS A 643 17.42 -7.21 -12.22
C HIS A 643 18.92 -7.09 -11.87
N LYS A 644 19.31 -6.08 -11.07
CA LYS A 644 20.68 -5.93 -10.57
C LYS A 644 21.06 -7.08 -9.64
N ASN A 645 20.19 -7.43 -8.70
CA ASN A 645 20.41 -8.54 -7.77
C ASN A 645 20.56 -9.85 -8.53
N TYR A 646 19.68 -10.12 -9.51
CA TYR A 646 19.76 -11.30 -10.37
C TYR A 646 21.13 -11.41 -11.06
N ARG A 647 21.59 -10.33 -11.72
CA ARG A 647 22.90 -10.31 -12.39
C ARG A 647 24.07 -10.55 -11.41
N ASN A 648 24.00 -9.94 -10.22
CA ASN A 648 25.03 -10.10 -9.19
C ASN A 648 25.07 -11.55 -8.68
N ILE A 649 23.91 -12.15 -8.39
CA ILE A 649 23.81 -13.54 -7.92
C ILE A 649 24.41 -14.49 -8.96
N VAL A 650 23.98 -14.36 -10.21
CA VAL A 650 24.48 -15.20 -11.30
C VAL A 650 25.99 -15.01 -11.50
N GLY A 651 26.46 -13.77 -11.51
CA GLY A 651 27.88 -13.45 -11.70
C GLY A 651 28.77 -13.99 -10.58
N ILE A 652 28.40 -13.74 -9.31
CA ILE A 652 29.19 -14.19 -8.14
C ILE A 652 29.20 -15.70 -8.08
N ASN A 653 28.06 -16.36 -8.21
CA ASN A 653 27.95 -17.81 -8.09
C ASN A 653 28.68 -18.53 -9.24
N SER A 654 28.57 -18.05 -10.48
CA SER A 654 29.35 -18.59 -11.60
C SER A 654 30.84 -18.41 -11.39
N GLY A 655 31.28 -17.27 -10.86
CA GLY A 655 32.69 -17.04 -10.49
C GLY A 655 33.19 -18.00 -9.42
N LEU A 656 32.39 -18.22 -8.37
CA LEU A 656 32.73 -19.18 -7.28
C LEU A 656 32.83 -20.61 -7.78
N ILE A 657 31.92 -21.04 -8.65
CA ILE A 657 31.98 -22.37 -9.29
C ILE A 657 33.27 -22.50 -10.11
N LEU A 658 33.60 -21.51 -10.94
CA LEU A 658 34.82 -21.52 -11.76
C LEU A 658 36.08 -21.61 -10.89
N LEU A 659 36.17 -20.80 -9.84
CA LEU A 659 37.29 -20.82 -8.90
C LEU A 659 37.41 -22.16 -8.13
N GLY A 660 36.28 -22.77 -7.81
CA GLY A 660 36.22 -24.09 -7.17
C GLY A 660 36.67 -25.23 -8.10
N VAL A 661 36.20 -25.22 -9.35
CA VAL A 661 36.56 -26.21 -10.38
C VAL A 661 38.06 -26.12 -10.74
N THR A 662 38.59 -24.92 -10.82
CA THR A 662 40.07 -24.74 -11.03
C THR A 662 40.88 -25.17 -9.81
N GLY A 663 40.24 -25.27 -8.63
CA GLY A 663 40.92 -25.68 -7.38
C GLY A 663 41.58 -24.52 -6.62
N ILE A 664 41.34 -23.28 -7.04
CA ILE A 664 41.85 -22.07 -6.37
C ILE A 664 41.15 -21.89 -5.02
N VAL A 665 39.85 -22.19 -4.96
CA VAL A 665 39.04 -22.04 -3.75
C VAL A 665 38.54 -23.41 -3.27
N GLN A 666 38.65 -23.65 -1.96
CA GLN A 666 38.13 -24.88 -1.34
C GLN A 666 36.60 -24.84 -1.21
N PRO A 667 35.90 -26.01 -1.22
CA PRO A 667 34.44 -26.09 -1.12
C PRO A 667 33.85 -25.32 0.08
N THR A 668 34.48 -25.42 1.25
CA THR A 668 34.06 -24.74 2.48
C THR A 668 34.17 -23.20 2.38
N VAL A 669 35.21 -22.72 1.68
CA VAL A 669 35.43 -21.30 1.43
C VAL A 669 34.42 -20.79 0.39
N SER A 670 34.16 -21.57 -0.67
CA SER A 670 33.10 -21.27 -1.65
C SER A 670 31.75 -21.14 -0.97
N ALA A 671 31.37 -22.08 -0.10
CA ALA A 671 30.12 -22.02 0.64
C ALA A 671 30.03 -20.78 1.58
N LEU A 672 31.14 -20.44 2.24
CA LEU A 672 31.22 -19.25 3.10
C LEU A 672 31.03 -17.97 2.27
N LEU A 673 31.72 -17.82 1.15
CA LEU A 673 31.63 -16.67 0.26
C LEU A 673 30.23 -16.56 -0.38
N HIS A 674 29.64 -17.69 -0.76
CA HIS A 674 28.28 -17.78 -1.24
C HIS A 674 27.28 -17.23 -0.21
N ASN A 675 27.31 -17.74 1.05
CA ASN A 675 26.44 -17.27 2.12
C ASN A 675 26.67 -15.79 2.46
N ALA A 676 27.93 -15.34 2.46
CA ALA A 676 28.26 -13.94 2.68
C ALA A 676 27.70 -13.03 1.56
N SER A 677 27.79 -13.45 0.29
CA SER A 677 27.23 -12.71 -0.84
C SER A 677 25.70 -12.66 -0.78
N THR A 678 25.05 -13.77 -0.44
CA THR A 678 23.61 -13.85 -0.24
C THR A 678 23.15 -12.86 0.85
N LEU A 679 23.83 -12.85 1.99
CA LEU A 679 23.55 -11.91 3.07
C LEU A 679 23.74 -10.45 2.62
N MET A 680 24.85 -10.13 1.95
CA MET A 680 25.12 -8.76 1.47
C MET A 680 24.08 -8.28 0.47
N ILE A 681 23.65 -9.14 -0.47
CA ILE A 681 22.62 -8.81 -1.46
C ILE A 681 21.27 -8.60 -0.74
N SER A 682 20.91 -9.47 0.21
CA SER A 682 19.68 -9.37 0.98
C SER A 682 19.64 -8.10 1.83
N LEU A 683 20.71 -7.77 2.54
CA LEU A 683 20.84 -6.51 3.28
C LEU A 683 20.81 -5.29 2.36
N GLY A 684 21.39 -5.39 1.17
CA GLY A 684 21.29 -4.36 0.13
C GLY A 684 19.87 -4.18 -0.37
N SER A 685 19.08 -5.26 -0.42
CA SER A 685 17.67 -5.25 -0.82
C SER A 685 16.73 -4.58 0.19
N MET A 686 17.12 -4.51 1.46
CA MET A 686 16.36 -3.84 2.53
C MET A 686 16.51 -2.31 2.53
N LYS A 687 17.47 -1.77 1.80
CA LYS A 687 17.71 -0.32 1.73
C LYS A 687 16.63 0.36 0.89
N ASN A 688 16.36 1.64 1.17
CA ASN A 688 15.46 2.45 0.37
C ASN A 688 15.83 2.41 -1.12
N LEU A 689 14.81 2.50 -1.96
CA LEU A 689 14.90 2.37 -3.41
C LEU A 689 15.11 3.72 -4.08
N LEU A 690 14.46 4.77 -3.54
CA LEU A 690 14.59 6.14 -3.99
C LEU A 690 15.67 6.85 -3.17
N ASP A 691 16.59 7.54 -3.84
CA ASP A 691 17.56 8.42 -3.20
C ASP A 691 16.89 9.74 -2.80
N GLU A 692 17.26 10.32 -1.65
CA GLU A 692 16.73 11.62 -1.17
C GLU A 692 16.88 12.74 -2.23
N ASN A 693 17.94 12.72 -3.02
CA ASN A 693 18.14 13.69 -4.12
C ASN A 693 17.11 13.56 -5.26
N LYS A 694 16.49 12.39 -5.46
CA LYS A 694 15.43 12.21 -6.45
C LYS A 694 14.06 12.65 -5.96
N ARG A 695 13.88 12.73 -4.65
CA ARG A 695 12.68 13.34 -4.05
C ARG A 695 12.67 14.84 -4.26
N THR A 696 13.83 15.50 -4.08
CA THR A 696 13.99 16.97 -4.25
C THR A 696 13.89 17.44 -5.71
N GLU A 697 14.06 16.55 -6.69
CA GLU A 697 13.84 16.88 -8.13
C GLU A 697 12.34 16.85 -8.53
N LEU A 698 11.48 16.35 -7.64
CA LEU A 698 10.02 16.26 -7.84
C LEU A 698 9.25 17.28 -7.00
N GLU A 699 9.87 17.86 -5.97
CA GLU A 699 9.41 19.03 -5.23
C GLU A 699 9.74 20.32 -5.98
#